data_a10674e8471bbbc6ecbc615b036620f4
#
_entry.id   a10674e8471bbbc6ecbc615b036620f4
#
_cell.length_a   1.000
_cell.length_b   1.000
_cell.length_c   1.000
_cell.angle_alpha   90.00
_cell.angle_beta   90.00
_cell.angle_gamma   90.00
#
_symmetry.space_group_name_H-M   'P 1'
#
loop_
_entity.id
_entity.type
_entity.pdbx_description
1 polymer ?
#
loop_
_entity_poly.entity_id
_entity_poly.type
_entity_poly.pdbx_seq_one_letter_code
_entity_poly.pdbx_strand_id
1 'polypeptide(L)'
;MDTDTDYRLLGPVEAWRAGRRLSLGGPKPRALLAALLLEPGRVVSVDALIDAIWGERPPDTARSLIQSYVSALRRALSAEAIETRPPGYLIHADATLVDRVAFERLAVQGRQAAAEGDHGAAARLLGDALALWRGPALGGIGETLRAMADQLDEARQAALEERIAAQLAQSGRETDLVAELTALVSRHPTRERPRGQLMLALYRLGRQADALAVYAEGRDVLAQELGIDPGPDLRRMHEAILRADEELLPAEPGTPEHATFLRDAATVPVAALLPPTIGDFTGRDTQLADVRAALSGPREAMPVVVLSGPGGVGKSTLGVRAAHQVTDAYPDGQLYAELRGATDPVAPGEVLGRLLYALGADPPDGDAERRDLFRSLVSGRRVLLVLDDAASESQVRPLLPGSATCGVLITARARLGALPCTHRTDLDVLDTEPGTELLGRVAGERHVRDEPDAVRRIVELCGGLPLAIRIAGARLATRRHWTARMLADRLADEHHRLDELAVGDLEVRAGLGMSYRALDAPARTALRRLGLLAAPDVAAWVVTALLDVPEAEADRVVEQLIDAQLLHCTGVDRAGQPRYRPHDLVRVYAAERADAEDPPAERAAAVGRALGAWLWLTGLAASATPSGAVELHRGLLDSAGPNGSAHSLRRLVRPVGPEATQRALTDPAAWFEAEADAIAAAVERAAALDLHTLSCEAAAALCSSAYTVGNRFEAWWRTHDAALAAARRAEDRAGEALLLIGLGQLRYEQDRFPESQGYFKQAAGLCAELGDVRGQAAAFAGLGSALREAGRLRAAQETLVRAVDGFRELHDDPGLGLSCRYAGSVQLELGDFAASRSFLDESLRAYRRLGSRRGESLTLRSLGLVHRALGEYAAAEELSGRAVDLLSTLGDPLMLAYAMQARAKSRIRLGRSAEADAEIRDVLDICRGQRDRFGEALGMRTLGECELAAGRLDTAEQHLTAAADLWDDLGLPLPRARTLRDLAAAREAAGDRAAAGALRAEAREVFTAYEARERNEPGL
;
A
#
# COMPACT_ATOMS: atom_id res chain seq x y z
N MET A 1 -34.60 33.19 -36.75
CA MET A 1 -34.83 31.95 -35.96
C MET A 1 -33.65 31.04 -36.20
N ASP A 2 -32.96 30.63 -35.15
CA ASP A 2 -31.79 29.73 -35.27
C ASP A 2 -32.33 28.30 -35.42
N THR A 3 -32.69 27.94 -36.64
CA THR A 3 -33.42 26.70 -36.98
C THR A 3 -32.49 25.49 -37.17
N ASP A 4 -31.20 25.55 -36.74
CA ASP A 4 -30.19 24.60 -37.13
C ASP A 4 -29.30 24.10 -35.94
N THR A 5 -29.78 24.32 -34.71
CA THR A 5 -29.05 23.92 -33.51
C THR A 5 -29.77 22.77 -32.80
N ASP A 6 -29.15 21.59 -32.77
CA ASP A 6 -29.57 20.42 -31.96
C ASP A 6 -29.22 20.61 -30.50
N TYR A 7 -30.21 20.51 -29.64
CA TYR A 7 -30.04 20.60 -28.18
C TYR A 7 -30.20 19.23 -27.52
N ARG A 8 -29.27 18.89 -26.70
CA ARG A 8 -29.17 17.55 -26.11
C ARG A 8 -29.19 17.61 -24.59
N LEU A 9 -30.23 17.05 -23.97
CA LEU A 9 -30.50 17.02 -22.53
C LEU A 9 -30.49 15.58 -21.97
N LEU A 10 -30.68 14.56 -22.82
CA LEU A 10 -30.75 13.16 -22.41
C LEU A 10 -29.35 12.55 -22.33
N GLY A 11 -28.56 13.10 -21.42
CA GLY A 11 -27.14 12.84 -21.20
C GLY A 11 -26.43 14.14 -20.83
N PRO A 12 -25.12 14.28 -21.10
CA PRO A 12 -24.42 15.57 -20.94
C PRO A 12 -25.13 16.68 -21.70
N VAL A 13 -25.33 17.84 -21.05
CA VAL A 13 -25.99 19.02 -21.67
C VAL A 13 -25.07 19.58 -22.75
N GLU A 14 -25.54 19.51 -23.99
CA GLU A 14 -24.80 19.90 -25.20
C GLU A 14 -25.67 20.67 -26.18
N ALA A 15 -25.05 21.48 -27.04
CA ALA A 15 -25.65 22.06 -28.21
C ALA A 15 -24.72 21.80 -29.41
N TRP A 16 -25.33 21.42 -30.56
CA TRP A 16 -24.64 21.07 -31.78
C TRP A 16 -25.19 21.86 -32.97
N ARG A 17 -24.33 22.37 -33.85
CA ARG A 17 -24.73 23.06 -35.09
C ARG A 17 -23.92 22.53 -36.26
N ALA A 18 -24.59 22.09 -37.31
CA ALA A 18 -23.98 21.51 -38.50
C ALA A 18 -22.96 20.38 -38.14
N GLY A 19 -23.31 19.49 -37.19
CA GLY A 19 -22.44 18.38 -36.74
C GLY A 19 -21.26 18.78 -35.85
N ARG A 20 -21.14 20.06 -35.46
CA ARG A 20 -20.06 20.58 -34.58
C ARG A 20 -20.61 20.95 -33.22
N ARG A 21 -19.97 20.46 -32.15
CA ARG A 21 -20.32 20.78 -30.78
C ARG A 21 -19.96 22.23 -30.44
N LEU A 22 -20.90 22.94 -29.86
CA LEU A 22 -20.70 24.31 -29.38
C LEU A 22 -20.13 24.34 -27.96
N SER A 23 -19.27 25.31 -27.67
CA SER A 23 -18.68 25.46 -26.33
C SER A 23 -19.63 26.25 -25.43
N LEU A 24 -20.35 25.56 -24.53
CA LEU A 24 -21.33 26.16 -23.63
C LEU A 24 -20.75 26.70 -22.30
N GLY A 25 -19.45 26.56 -22.09
CA GLY A 25 -18.79 26.91 -20.85
C GLY A 25 -18.91 25.88 -19.74
N GLY A 26 -18.77 26.33 -18.48
CA GLY A 26 -18.79 25.48 -17.28
C GLY A 26 -20.17 24.93 -16.91
N PRO A 27 -20.29 24.22 -15.75
CA PRO A 27 -21.55 23.60 -15.30
C PRO A 27 -22.73 24.56 -15.19
N LYS A 28 -22.52 25.75 -14.62
CA LYS A 28 -23.59 26.72 -14.37
C LYS A 28 -24.21 27.34 -15.63
N PRO A 29 -23.47 27.76 -16.66
CA PRO A 29 -24.05 28.16 -17.96
C PRO A 29 -24.82 27.01 -18.63
N ARG A 30 -24.36 25.77 -18.51
CA ARG A 30 -25.08 24.57 -19.02
C ARG A 30 -26.38 24.33 -18.26
N ALA A 31 -26.37 24.48 -16.93
CA ALA A 31 -27.58 24.40 -16.12
C ALA A 31 -28.60 25.48 -16.49
N LEU A 32 -28.16 26.72 -16.76
CA LEU A 32 -29.01 27.78 -17.26
C LEU A 32 -29.64 27.42 -18.62
N LEU A 33 -28.85 26.91 -19.55
CA LEU A 33 -29.35 26.46 -20.85
C LEU A 33 -30.36 25.31 -20.69
N ALA A 34 -30.07 24.35 -19.84
CA ALA A 34 -30.96 23.21 -19.56
C ALA A 34 -32.29 23.71 -18.97
N ALA A 35 -32.26 24.64 -18.00
CA ALA A 35 -33.47 25.21 -17.39
C ALA A 35 -34.37 25.92 -18.42
N LEU A 36 -33.78 26.65 -19.37
CA LEU A 36 -34.51 27.30 -20.46
C LEU A 36 -35.08 26.27 -21.47
N LEU A 37 -34.34 25.19 -21.77
CA LEU A 37 -34.74 24.16 -22.72
C LEU A 37 -35.74 23.14 -22.13
N LEU A 38 -35.89 23.10 -20.81
CA LEU A 38 -36.96 22.34 -20.19
C LEU A 38 -38.33 22.96 -20.45
N GLU A 39 -38.39 24.29 -20.71
CA GLU A 39 -39.60 25.02 -21.09
C GLU A 39 -39.37 25.86 -22.39
N PRO A 40 -39.11 25.21 -23.53
CA PRO A 40 -38.81 25.95 -24.76
C PRO A 40 -40.00 26.80 -25.21
N GLY A 41 -39.72 28.06 -25.59
CA GLY A 41 -40.73 28.99 -26.00
C GLY A 41 -41.54 29.65 -24.89
N ARG A 42 -41.19 29.38 -23.61
CA ARG A 42 -41.76 30.02 -22.42
C ARG A 42 -40.76 30.94 -21.72
N VAL A 43 -41.27 31.96 -21.05
CA VAL A 43 -40.41 32.87 -20.24
C VAL A 43 -40.16 32.26 -18.90
N VAL A 44 -38.90 31.98 -18.60
CA VAL A 44 -38.44 31.51 -17.29
C VAL A 44 -37.98 32.72 -16.51
N SER A 45 -38.54 32.99 -15.33
CA SER A 45 -38.19 34.14 -14.51
C SER A 45 -36.76 34.08 -13.99
N VAL A 46 -36.15 35.27 -13.75
CA VAL A 46 -34.76 35.30 -13.18
C VAL A 46 -34.71 34.57 -11.84
N ASP A 47 -35.73 34.69 -11.02
CA ASP A 47 -35.76 34.02 -9.70
C ASP A 47 -35.87 32.48 -9.84
N ALA A 48 -36.68 32.01 -10.77
CA ALA A 48 -36.74 30.55 -11.07
C ALA A 48 -35.41 30.01 -11.63
N LEU A 49 -34.69 30.83 -12.43
CA LEU A 49 -33.36 30.45 -12.91
C LEU A 49 -32.30 30.43 -11.78
N ILE A 50 -32.41 31.36 -10.82
CA ILE A 50 -31.54 31.39 -9.64
C ILE A 50 -31.79 30.15 -8.79
N ASP A 51 -33.06 29.88 -8.53
CA ASP A 51 -33.48 28.72 -7.75
C ASP A 51 -33.03 27.38 -8.42
N ALA A 52 -33.23 27.28 -9.72
CA ALA A 52 -32.80 26.13 -10.51
C ALA A 52 -31.28 25.90 -10.49
N ILE A 53 -30.44 26.96 -10.38
CA ILE A 53 -28.98 26.87 -10.48
C ILE A 53 -28.30 26.83 -9.12
N TRP A 54 -28.88 27.40 -8.07
CA TRP A 54 -28.23 27.47 -6.73
C TRP A 54 -29.10 26.90 -5.60
N GLY A 55 -30.40 26.63 -5.83
CA GLY A 55 -31.32 26.17 -4.79
C GLY A 55 -31.39 27.17 -3.63
N GLU A 56 -31.38 26.66 -2.40
CA GLU A 56 -31.49 27.44 -1.17
C GLU A 56 -30.29 28.36 -0.85
N ARG A 57 -29.19 28.30 -1.63
CA ARG A 57 -27.94 29.06 -1.34
C ARG A 57 -27.44 29.85 -2.52
N PRO A 58 -28.21 30.83 -3.04
CA PRO A 58 -27.74 31.70 -4.10
C PRO A 58 -26.68 32.70 -3.56
N PRO A 59 -25.63 33.02 -4.34
CA PRO A 59 -24.71 34.09 -3.99
C PRO A 59 -25.39 35.46 -4.15
N ASP A 60 -24.95 36.48 -3.41
CA ASP A 60 -25.48 37.84 -3.49
C ASP A 60 -25.45 38.41 -4.92
N THR A 61 -24.50 37.93 -5.75
CA THR A 61 -24.32 38.33 -7.15
C THR A 61 -25.12 37.46 -8.14
N ALA A 62 -26.01 36.60 -7.72
CA ALA A 62 -26.72 35.63 -8.56
C ALA A 62 -27.37 36.28 -9.79
N ARG A 63 -28.06 37.39 -9.63
CA ARG A 63 -28.70 38.10 -10.75
C ARG A 63 -27.71 38.58 -11.82
N SER A 64 -26.57 39.14 -11.41
CA SER A 64 -25.53 39.57 -12.35
C SER A 64 -24.83 38.38 -13.02
N LEU A 65 -24.67 37.27 -12.31
CA LEU A 65 -24.15 36.01 -12.86
C LEU A 65 -25.08 35.44 -13.93
N ILE A 66 -26.42 35.42 -13.72
CA ILE A 66 -27.39 35.02 -14.73
C ILE A 66 -27.20 35.83 -16.01
N GLN A 67 -27.10 37.17 -15.89
CA GLN A 67 -26.88 38.04 -17.06
C GLN A 67 -25.57 37.74 -17.77
N SER A 68 -24.53 37.46 -17.03
CA SER A 68 -23.22 37.04 -17.57
C SER A 68 -23.30 35.71 -18.31
N TYR A 69 -24.01 34.71 -17.74
CA TYR A 69 -24.20 33.40 -18.36
C TYR A 69 -25.07 33.49 -19.61
N VAL A 70 -26.14 34.27 -19.60
CA VAL A 70 -26.96 34.56 -20.79
C VAL A 70 -26.10 35.20 -21.88
N SER A 71 -25.27 36.17 -21.54
CA SER A 71 -24.35 36.81 -22.48
C SER A 71 -23.34 35.85 -23.06
N ALA A 72 -22.83 34.90 -22.26
CA ALA A 72 -21.94 33.85 -22.72
C ALA A 72 -22.65 32.87 -23.66
N LEU A 73 -23.85 32.43 -23.29
CA LEU A 73 -24.66 31.52 -24.12
C LEU A 73 -25.06 32.15 -25.45
N ARG A 74 -25.44 33.46 -25.48
CA ARG A 74 -25.72 34.21 -26.72
C ARG A 74 -24.51 34.25 -27.65
N ARG A 75 -23.32 34.36 -27.13
CA ARG A 75 -22.07 34.28 -27.94
C ARG A 75 -21.80 32.88 -28.50
N ALA A 76 -22.16 31.87 -27.74
CA ALA A 76 -21.94 30.46 -28.13
C ALA A 76 -23.01 29.96 -29.12
N LEU A 77 -24.26 30.30 -28.88
CA LEU A 77 -25.42 29.91 -29.71
C LEU A 77 -25.64 30.89 -30.88
N SER A 78 -26.34 31.98 -30.61
CA SER A 78 -26.51 33.18 -31.43
C SER A 78 -27.07 34.27 -30.55
N ALA A 79 -26.94 35.54 -30.99
CA ALA A 79 -27.45 36.70 -30.23
C ALA A 79 -28.99 36.62 -30.04
N GLU A 80 -29.69 35.99 -30.99
CA GLU A 80 -31.14 35.87 -31.03
C GLU A 80 -31.68 34.62 -30.34
N ALA A 81 -30.80 33.67 -29.98
CA ALA A 81 -31.23 32.38 -29.42
C ALA A 81 -31.93 32.53 -28.04
N ILE A 82 -31.49 33.50 -27.24
CA ILE A 82 -32.09 33.77 -25.92
C ILE A 82 -32.60 35.23 -25.90
N GLU A 83 -33.90 35.43 -25.82
CA GLU A 83 -34.54 36.73 -25.70
C GLU A 83 -34.65 37.13 -24.22
N THR A 84 -34.39 38.42 -23.93
CA THR A 84 -34.71 39.00 -22.63
C THR A 84 -36.14 39.50 -22.63
N ARG A 85 -37.00 38.88 -21.83
CA ARG A 85 -38.42 39.18 -21.74
C ARG A 85 -38.84 39.21 -20.26
N PRO A 86 -39.20 40.39 -19.70
CA PRO A 86 -39.59 40.47 -18.32
C PRO A 86 -40.70 39.48 -17.97
N PRO A 87 -40.61 38.74 -16.80
CA PRO A 87 -39.60 38.87 -15.73
C PRO A 87 -38.34 38.04 -15.88
N GLY A 88 -37.98 37.56 -17.07
CA GLY A 88 -36.84 36.63 -17.23
C GLY A 88 -36.31 36.48 -18.65
N TYR A 89 -36.05 35.28 -19.06
CA TYR A 89 -35.46 34.93 -20.38
C TYR A 89 -36.29 33.85 -21.05
N LEU A 90 -36.31 33.88 -22.37
CA LEU A 90 -36.96 32.89 -23.23
C LEU A 90 -35.95 32.40 -24.25
N ILE A 91 -35.88 31.10 -24.46
CA ILE A 91 -35.05 30.48 -25.51
C ILE A 91 -35.90 30.20 -26.74
N HIS A 92 -35.45 30.70 -27.92
CA HIS A 92 -36.00 30.35 -29.22
C HIS A 92 -35.33 29.07 -29.75
N ALA A 93 -35.83 27.93 -29.31
CA ALA A 93 -35.40 26.64 -29.79
C ALA A 93 -36.57 25.98 -30.59
N ASP A 94 -36.27 25.40 -31.74
CA ASP A 94 -37.22 24.49 -32.38
C ASP A 94 -37.37 23.24 -31.47
N ALA A 95 -38.58 23.03 -30.99
CA ALA A 95 -38.87 21.89 -30.12
C ALA A 95 -38.51 20.55 -30.77
N THR A 96 -38.50 20.44 -32.08
CA THR A 96 -38.14 19.22 -32.82
C THR A 96 -36.64 18.92 -32.75
N LEU A 97 -35.80 19.89 -32.45
CA LEU A 97 -34.35 19.82 -32.35
C LEU A 97 -33.87 19.64 -30.87
N VAL A 98 -34.80 19.43 -29.94
CA VAL A 98 -34.50 19.11 -28.55
C VAL A 98 -34.74 17.62 -28.32
N ASP A 99 -33.66 16.86 -27.98
CA ASP A 99 -33.71 15.41 -27.86
C ASP A 99 -34.77 14.94 -26.82
N ARG A 100 -34.99 15.70 -25.75
CA ARG A 100 -36.07 15.44 -24.80
C ARG A 100 -37.46 15.41 -25.46
N VAL A 101 -37.76 16.42 -26.28
CA VAL A 101 -39.06 16.48 -26.99
C VAL A 101 -39.22 15.37 -27.99
N ALA A 102 -38.14 15.02 -28.70
CA ALA A 102 -38.10 13.86 -29.60
C ALA A 102 -38.35 12.53 -28.86
N PHE A 103 -37.73 12.36 -27.68
CA PHE A 103 -37.95 11.21 -26.81
C PHE A 103 -39.43 11.10 -26.37
N GLU A 104 -40.00 12.16 -25.84
CA GLU A 104 -41.37 12.20 -25.36
C GLU A 104 -42.36 11.83 -26.52
N ARG A 105 -42.15 12.42 -27.69
CA ARG A 105 -42.94 12.12 -28.89
C ARG A 105 -42.86 10.66 -29.30
N LEU A 106 -41.65 10.11 -29.40
CA LEU A 106 -41.44 8.69 -29.76
C LEU A 106 -42.03 7.75 -28.72
N ALA A 107 -41.89 8.09 -27.45
CA ALA A 107 -42.43 7.28 -26.35
C ALA A 107 -43.98 7.29 -26.36
N VAL A 108 -44.63 8.43 -26.65
CA VAL A 108 -46.06 8.52 -26.86
C VAL A 108 -46.52 7.68 -28.02
N GLN A 109 -45.86 7.79 -29.18
CA GLN A 109 -46.15 6.99 -30.38
C GLN A 109 -45.96 5.49 -30.13
N GLY A 110 -44.91 5.10 -29.37
CA GLY A 110 -44.69 3.71 -29.00
C GLY A 110 -45.76 3.14 -28.08
N ARG A 111 -46.24 3.93 -27.10
CA ARG A 111 -47.39 3.55 -26.27
C ARG A 111 -48.68 3.40 -27.09
N GLN A 112 -48.89 4.32 -28.02
CA GLN A 112 -50.07 4.25 -28.88
C GLN A 112 -50.06 2.99 -29.76
N ALA A 113 -48.88 2.67 -30.38
CA ALA A 113 -48.73 1.45 -31.17
C ALA A 113 -48.95 0.19 -30.32
N ALA A 114 -48.46 0.18 -29.06
CA ALA A 114 -48.73 -0.93 -28.13
C ALA A 114 -50.24 -1.10 -27.82
N ALA A 115 -50.93 0.01 -27.62
CA ALA A 115 -52.40 0.00 -27.36
C ALA A 115 -53.21 -0.48 -28.57
N GLU A 116 -52.71 -0.27 -29.79
CA GLU A 116 -53.28 -0.73 -31.07
C GLU A 116 -52.92 -2.19 -31.37
N GLY A 117 -52.08 -2.84 -30.51
CA GLY A 117 -51.65 -4.23 -30.71
C GLY A 117 -50.47 -4.40 -31.64
N ASP A 118 -49.92 -3.32 -32.22
CA ASP A 118 -48.70 -3.39 -33.05
C ASP A 118 -47.44 -3.36 -32.15
N HIS A 119 -47.21 -4.49 -31.51
CA HIS A 119 -46.06 -4.67 -30.62
C HIS A 119 -44.69 -4.53 -31.32
N GLY A 120 -44.67 -4.78 -32.65
CA GLY A 120 -43.48 -4.59 -33.46
C GLY A 120 -43.12 -3.12 -33.66
N ALA A 121 -44.08 -2.28 -33.98
CA ALA A 121 -43.91 -0.85 -34.07
C ALA A 121 -43.64 -0.22 -32.72
N ALA A 122 -44.32 -0.66 -31.65
CA ALA A 122 -44.12 -0.22 -30.30
C ALA A 122 -42.68 -0.47 -29.83
N ALA A 123 -42.15 -1.68 -30.01
CA ALA A 123 -40.77 -2.02 -29.63
C ALA A 123 -39.72 -1.20 -30.38
N ARG A 124 -39.94 -0.91 -31.66
CA ARG A 124 -39.05 -0.05 -32.46
C ARG A 124 -39.10 1.38 -32.00
N LEU A 125 -40.28 1.99 -31.90
CA LEU A 125 -40.44 3.40 -31.52
C LEU A 125 -39.90 3.69 -30.12
N LEU A 126 -40.15 2.80 -29.17
CA LEU A 126 -39.58 2.89 -27.81
C LEU A 126 -38.06 2.64 -27.82
N GLY A 127 -37.56 1.76 -28.67
CA GLY A 127 -36.13 1.57 -28.92
C GLY A 127 -35.46 2.82 -29.46
N ASP A 128 -36.06 3.45 -30.46
CA ASP A 128 -35.57 4.71 -31.04
C ASP A 128 -35.58 5.86 -30.02
N ALA A 129 -36.62 5.91 -29.19
CA ALA A 129 -36.69 6.85 -28.08
C ALA A 129 -35.54 6.67 -27.08
N LEU A 130 -35.26 5.43 -26.67
CA LEU A 130 -34.18 5.08 -25.75
C LEU A 130 -32.80 5.30 -26.37
N ALA A 131 -32.63 5.18 -27.66
CA ALA A 131 -31.39 5.45 -28.37
C ALA A 131 -30.95 6.93 -28.33
N LEU A 132 -31.85 7.85 -28.01
CA LEU A 132 -31.51 9.26 -27.81
C LEU A 132 -30.74 9.52 -26.53
N TRP A 133 -30.74 8.55 -25.60
CA TRP A 133 -30.05 8.68 -24.31
C TRP A 133 -28.59 8.34 -24.42
N ARG A 134 -27.74 9.25 -23.91
CA ARG A 134 -26.29 9.19 -23.97
C ARG A 134 -25.64 9.09 -22.58
N GLY A 135 -26.47 8.97 -21.53
CA GLY A 135 -26.05 8.90 -20.12
C GLY A 135 -27.17 9.31 -19.17
N PRO A 136 -26.86 9.61 -17.90
CA PRO A 136 -27.82 10.20 -16.96
C PRO A 136 -28.35 11.54 -17.47
N ALA A 137 -29.62 11.82 -17.26
CA ALA A 137 -30.25 13.07 -17.68
C ALA A 137 -29.49 14.28 -17.16
N LEU A 138 -29.42 15.34 -17.96
CA LEU A 138 -28.77 16.61 -17.59
C LEU A 138 -27.34 16.47 -17.07
N GLY A 139 -26.56 15.50 -17.55
CA GLY A 139 -25.20 15.25 -17.11
C GLY A 139 -24.25 16.45 -17.29
N GLY A 140 -23.31 16.60 -16.34
CA GLY A 140 -22.28 17.65 -16.40
C GLY A 140 -22.70 19.00 -15.85
N ILE A 141 -23.83 19.09 -15.15
CA ILE A 141 -24.32 20.34 -14.48
C ILE A 141 -24.27 20.25 -12.93
N GLY A 142 -23.72 19.15 -12.36
CA GLY A 142 -23.65 18.89 -10.93
C GLY A 142 -25.03 18.52 -10.35
N GLU A 143 -25.29 18.90 -9.10
CA GLU A 143 -26.57 18.65 -8.43
C GLU A 143 -27.70 19.62 -8.84
N THR A 144 -27.42 20.53 -9.74
CA THR A 144 -28.36 21.52 -10.25
C THR A 144 -29.44 20.82 -11.06
N LEU A 145 -30.71 21.22 -10.89
CA LEU A 145 -31.86 20.60 -11.56
C LEU A 145 -32.06 19.11 -11.28
N ARG A 146 -31.61 18.61 -10.13
CA ARG A 146 -31.64 17.16 -9.79
C ARG A 146 -33.05 16.59 -9.88
N ALA A 147 -34.04 17.25 -9.32
CA ALA A 147 -35.44 16.79 -9.38
C ALA A 147 -35.94 16.61 -10.84
N MET A 148 -35.50 17.49 -11.75
CA MET A 148 -35.86 17.39 -13.18
C MET A 148 -35.07 16.28 -13.86
N ALA A 149 -33.81 16.05 -13.49
CA ALA A 149 -33.02 14.94 -13.99
C ALA A 149 -33.61 13.60 -13.52
N ASP A 150 -33.98 13.46 -12.25
CA ASP A 150 -34.63 12.29 -11.69
C ASP A 150 -35.96 11.98 -12.39
N GLN A 151 -36.75 13.02 -12.71
CA GLN A 151 -37.98 12.86 -13.46
C GLN A 151 -37.76 12.36 -14.91
N LEU A 152 -36.72 12.83 -15.57
CA LEU A 152 -36.36 12.39 -16.91
C LEU A 152 -35.83 10.95 -16.88
N ASP A 153 -34.98 10.60 -15.90
CA ASP A 153 -34.47 9.23 -15.73
C ASP A 153 -35.61 8.26 -15.38
N GLU A 154 -36.63 8.67 -14.62
CA GLU A 154 -37.85 7.89 -14.37
C GLU A 154 -38.65 7.67 -15.67
N ALA A 155 -38.79 8.71 -16.52
CA ALA A 155 -39.43 8.55 -17.83
C ALA A 155 -38.67 7.59 -18.76
N ARG A 156 -37.33 7.57 -18.67
CA ARG A 156 -36.49 6.60 -19.36
C ARG A 156 -36.78 5.17 -18.91
N GLN A 157 -36.86 4.95 -17.58
CA GLN A 157 -37.13 3.64 -17.00
C GLN A 157 -38.52 3.15 -17.42
N ALA A 158 -39.54 4.01 -17.39
CA ALA A 158 -40.88 3.66 -17.86
C ALA A 158 -40.86 3.25 -19.35
N ALA A 159 -40.18 3.99 -20.22
CA ALA A 159 -40.05 3.65 -21.63
C ALA A 159 -39.32 2.32 -21.86
N LEU A 160 -38.30 2.02 -21.04
CA LEU A 160 -37.57 0.75 -21.09
C LEU A 160 -38.48 -0.44 -20.71
N GLU A 161 -39.23 -0.32 -19.63
CA GLU A 161 -40.20 -1.32 -19.21
C GLU A 161 -41.30 -1.54 -20.26
N GLU A 162 -41.78 -0.49 -20.91
CA GLU A 162 -42.77 -0.54 -21.97
C GLU A 162 -42.22 -1.20 -23.23
N ARG A 163 -40.95 -0.91 -23.61
CA ARG A 163 -40.27 -1.58 -24.72
C ARG A 163 -40.15 -3.09 -24.47
N ILE A 164 -39.72 -3.48 -23.28
CA ILE A 164 -39.58 -4.88 -22.89
C ILE A 164 -40.95 -5.56 -22.92
N ALA A 165 -42.02 -4.92 -22.41
CA ALA A 165 -43.36 -5.44 -22.47
C ALA A 165 -43.80 -5.70 -23.91
N ALA A 166 -43.54 -4.75 -24.84
CA ALA A 166 -43.85 -4.91 -26.25
C ALA A 166 -43.00 -6.03 -26.92
N GLN A 167 -41.78 -6.25 -26.47
CA GLN A 167 -40.96 -7.37 -26.97
C GLN A 167 -41.40 -8.72 -26.39
N LEU A 168 -41.81 -8.79 -25.16
CA LEU A 168 -42.39 -10.00 -24.55
C LEU A 168 -43.73 -10.37 -25.19
N ALA A 169 -44.49 -9.41 -25.76
CA ALA A 169 -45.68 -9.69 -26.52
C ALA A 169 -45.38 -10.31 -27.90
N GLN A 170 -44.14 -10.25 -28.34
CA GLN A 170 -43.65 -10.91 -29.56
C GLN A 170 -42.90 -12.18 -29.16
N SER A 171 -43.45 -13.36 -29.49
CA SER A 171 -42.86 -14.65 -29.16
C SER A 171 -41.43 -14.81 -29.71
N GLY A 172 -40.57 -15.50 -28.96
CA GLY A 172 -39.24 -15.93 -29.41
C GLY A 172 -38.08 -14.95 -29.05
N ARG A 173 -38.30 -13.96 -28.20
CA ARG A 173 -37.23 -13.03 -27.71
C ARG A 173 -36.92 -13.14 -26.24
N GLU A 174 -37.53 -14.08 -25.55
CA GLU A 174 -37.45 -14.26 -24.11
C GLU A 174 -36.01 -14.47 -23.63
N THR A 175 -35.22 -15.25 -24.40
CA THR A 175 -33.81 -15.52 -24.03
C THR A 175 -32.95 -14.24 -23.98
N ASP A 176 -33.10 -13.33 -24.93
CA ASP A 176 -32.38 -12.09 -25.02
C ASP A 176 -32.79 -11.13 -23.88
N LEU A 177 -34.06 -11.15 -23.49
CA LEU A 177 -34.62 -10.27 -22.47
C LEU A 177 -34.31 -10.67 -21.05
N VAL A 178 -34.05 -11.94 -20.75
CA VAL A 178 -33.75 -12.40 -19.40
C VAL A 178 -32.48 -11.70 -18.85
N ALA A 179 -31.42 -11.59 -19.63
CA ALA A 179 -30.19 -10.92 -19.19
C ALA A 179 -30.42 -9.42 -18.92
N GLU A 180 -31.16 -8.74 -19.82
CA GLU A 180 -31.49 -7.31 -19.65
C GLU A 180 -32.39 -7.07 -18.42
N LEU A 181 -33.42 -7.92 -18.24
CA LEU A 181 -34.35 -7.84 -17.11
C LEU A 181 -33.66 -8.15 -15.78
N THR A 182 -32.75 -9.13 -15.75
CA THR A 182 -31.97 -9.45 -14.55
C THR A 182 -31.12 -8.25 -14.12
N ALA A 183 -30.43 -7.60 -15.08
CA ALA A 183 -29.67 -6.40 -14.80
C ALA A 183 -30.55 -5.21 -14.33
N LEU A 184 -31.77 -5.10 -14.89
CA LEU A 184 -32.71 -4.05 -14.51
C LEU A 184 -33.27 -4.27 -13.10
N VAL A 185 -33.63 -5.49 -12.74
CA VAL A 185 -34.11 -5.87 -11.39
C VAL A 185 -32.99 -5.64 -10.37
N SER A 186 -31.74 -6.01 -10.66
CA SER A 186 -30.61 -5.77 -9.76
C SER A 186 -30.33 -4.29 -9.51
N ARG A 187 -30.53 -3.44 -10.54
CA ARG A 187 -30.35 -1.98 -10.43
C ARG A 187 -31.48 -1.28 -9.69
N HIS A 188 -32.69 -1.79 -9.80
CA HIS A 188 -33.91 -1.21 -9.20
C HIS A 188 -34.67 -2.28 -8.41
N PRO A 189 -34.11 -2.74 -7.26
CA PRO A 189 -34.60 -3.92 -6.55
C PRO A 189 -36.01 -3.77 -5.98
N THR A 190 -36.48 -2.56 -5.77
CA THR A 190 -37.85 -2.28 -5.26
C THR A 190 -38.90 -2.10 -6.36
N ARG A 191 -38.51 -2.11 -7.66
CA ARG A 191 -39.46 -2.00 -8.77
C ARG A 191 -40.08 -3.36 -9.13
N GLU A 192 -41.39 -3.43 -9.02
CA GLU A 192 -42.13 -4.70 -9.21
C GLU A 192 -42.37 -5.04 -10.67
N ARG A 193 -42.54 -4.05 -11.57
CA ARG A 193 -42.87 -4.30 -12.98
C ARG A 193 -41.78 -5.05 -13.73
N PRO A 194 -40.49 -4.69 -13.65
CA PRO A 194 -39.40 -5.49 -14.23
C PRO A 194 -39.31 -6.90 -13.67
N ARG A 195 -39.59 -7.09 -12.38
CA ARG A 195 -39.65 -8.43 -11.75
C ARG A 195 -40.75 -9.29 -12.35
N GLY A 196 -41.95 -8.74 -12.55
CA GLY A 196 -43.05 -9.44 -13.19
C GLY A 196 -42.72 -9.81 -14.66
N GLN A 197 -42.06 -8.92 -15.37
CA GLN A 197 -41.58 -9.17 -16.74
C GLN A 197 -40.50 -10.27 -16.79
N LEU A 198 -39.57 -10.28 -15.82
CA LEU A 198 -38.57 -11.32 -15.70
C LEU A 198 -39.19 -12.68 -15.36
N MET A 199 -40.14 -12.70 -14.45
CA MET A 199 -40.89 -13.92 -14.12
C MET A 199 -41.63 -14.50 -15.34
N LEU A 200 -42.26 -13.63 -16.15
CA LEU A 200 -42.95 -14.06 -17.38
C LEU A 200 -41.94 -14.61 -18.43
N ALA A 201 -40.80 -13.91 -18.64
CA ALA A 201 -39.79 -14.35 -19.56
C ALA A 201 -39.20 -15.71 -19.17
N LEU A 202 -38.89 -15.90 -17.88
CA LEU A 202 -38.35 -17.16 -17.34
C LEU A 202 -39.41 -18.28 -17.46
N TYR A 203 -40.64 -18.00 -17.13
CA TYR A 203 -41.72 -19.00 -17.23
C TYR A 203 -41.91 -19.48 -18.65
N ARG A 204 -41.96 -18.58 -19.68
CA ARG A 204 -42.04 -18.91 -21.09
C ARG A 204 -40.84 -19.71 -21.63
N LEU A 205 -39.72 -19.60 -21.01
CA LEU A 205 -38.52 -20.43 -21.31
C LEU A 205 -38.55 -21.78 -20.57
N GLY A 206 -39.67 -22.14 -19.90
CA GLY A 206 -39.73 -23.35 -19.10
C GLY A 206 -38.99 -23.30 -17.76
N ARG A 207 -38.49 -22.14 -17.34
CA ARG A 207 -37.73 -21.91 -16.11
C ARG A 207 -38.66 -21.49 -14.96
N GLN A 208 -39.67 -22.28 -14.68
CA GLN A 208 -40.70 -21.97 -13.67
C GLN A 208 -40.11 -21.78 -12.26
N ALA A 209 -39.13 -22.59 -11.88
CA ALA A 209 -38.49 -22.47 -10.55
C ALA A 209 -37.74 -21.14 -10.40
N ASP A 210 -37.06 -20.69 -11.44
CA ASP A 210 -36.36 -19.40 -11.44
C ASP A 210 -37.36 -18.23 -11.40
N ALA A 211 -38.45 -18.32 -12.12
CA ALA A 211 -39.53 -17.31 -12.05
C ALA A 211 -40.09 -17.17 -10.66
N LEU A 212 -40.30 -18.28 -9.94
CA LEU A 212 -40.78 -18.29 -8.56
C LEU A 212 -39.72 -17.78 -7.57
N ALA A 213 -38.44 -18.05 -7.83
CA ALA A 213 -37.32 -17.51 -7.04
C ALA A 213 -37.23 -15.99 -7.14
N VAL A 214 -37.44 -15.41 -8.35
CA VAL A 214 -37.49 -13.95 -8.56
C VAL A 214 -38.61 -13.31 -7.74
N TYR A 215 -39.78 -13.98 -7.60
CA TYR A 215 -40.83 -13.50 -6.74
C TYR A 215 -40.46 -13.51 -5.25
N ALA A 216 -39.89 -14.65 -4.77
CA ALA A 216 -39.48 -14.80 -3.38
C ALA A 216 -38.45 -13.74 -2.97
N GLU A 217 -37.42 -13.55 -3.81
CA GLU A 217 -36.44 -12.49 -3.60
C GLU A 217 -37.07 -11.09 -3.59
N GLY A 218 -38.00 -10.82 -4.53
CA GLY A 218 -38.70 -9.54 -4.60
C GLY A 218 -39.53 -9.25 -3.35
N ARG A 219 -40.24 -10.24 -2.84
CA ARG A 219 -40.99 -10.12 -1.59
C ARG A 219 -40.08 -9.79 -0.41
N ASP A 220 -38.94 -10.48 -0.31
CA ASP A 220 -38.02 -10.28 0.80
C ASP A 220 -37.35 -8.88 0.73
N VAL A 221 -37.02 -8.39 -0.47
CA VAL A 221 -36.50 -7.03 -0.70
C VAL A 221 -37.53 -5.97 -0.31
N LEU A 222 -38.80 -6.11 -0.78
CA LEU A 222 -39.87 -5.16 -0.47
C LEU A 222 -40.18 -5.12 1.04
N ALA A 223 -40.14 -6.27 1.70
CA ALA A 223 -40.34 -6.35 3.14
C ALA A 223 -39.19 -5.71 3.93
N GLN A 224 -37.94 -5.92 3.50
CA GLN A 224 -36.75 -5.40 4.19
C GLN A 224 -36.53 -3.90 3.96
N GLU A 225 -36.69 -3.41 2.71
CA GLU A 225 -36.38 -2.03 2.35
C GLU A 225 -37.57 -1.07 2.57
N LEU A 226 -38.77 -1.53 2.32
CA LEU A 226 -39.98 -0.68 2.36
C LEU A 226 -41.01 -1.10 3.43
N GLY A 227 -40.85 -2.28 4.02
CA GLY A 227 -41.83 -2.81 5.01
C GLY A 227 -43.21 -3.17 4.42
N ILE A 228 -43.27 -3.44 3.11
CA ILE A 228 -44.54 -3.74 2.42
C ILE A 228 -44.51 -5.11 1.74
N ASP A 229 -45.69 -5.68 1.53
CA ASP A 229 -45.85 -6.88 0.71
C ASP A 229 -45.89 -6.55 -0.79
N PRO A 230 -45.56 -7.52 -1.70
CA PRO A 230 -45.67 -7.33 -3.13
C PRO A 230 -47.05 -6.84 -3.59
N GLY A 231 -47.04 -5.97 -4.55
CA GLY A 231 -48.27 -5.41 -5.15
C GLY A 231 -49.16 -6.45 -5.85
N PRO A 232 -50.40 -6.08 -6.20
CA PRO A 232 -51.38 -7.02 -6.74
C PRO A 232 -50.97 -7.62 -8.09
N ASP A 233 -50.20 -6.90 -8.92
CA ASP A 233 -49.79 -7.36 -10.24
C ASP A 233 -48.73 -8.44 -10.14
N LEU A 234 -47.71 -8.25 -9.26
CA LEU A 234 -46.67 -9.23 -9.04
C LEU A 234 -47.22 -10.49 -8.36
N ARG A 235 -48.17 -10.34 -7.44
CA ARG A 235 -48.88 -11.49 -6.83
C ARG A 235 -49.70 -12.26 -7.85
N ARG A 236 -50.44 -11.58 -8.73
CA ARG A 236 -51.19 -12.24 -9.81
C ARG A 236 -50.27 -13.03 -10.75
N MET A 237 -49.14 -12.47 -11.13
CA MET A 237 -48.14 -13.15 -11.94
C MET A 237 -47.63 -14.42 -11.24
N HIS A 238 -47.32 -14.35 -9.95
CA HIS A 238 -46.87 -15.49 -9.16
C HIS A 238 -47.96 -16.59 -9.08
N GLU A 239 -49.18 -16.23 -8.81
CA GLU A 239 -50.33 -17.16 -8.76
C GLU A 239 -50.61 -17.81 -10.14
N ALA A 240 -50.50 -17.07 -11.22
CA ALA A 240 -50.69 -17.57 -12.57
C ALA A 240 -49.59 -18.58 -12.95
N ILE A 241 -48.33 -18.30 -12.57
CA ILE A 241 -47.20 -19.23 -12.76
C ILE A 241 -47.38 -20.51 -11.92
N LEU A 242 -47.86 -20.40 -10.66
CA LEU A 242 -48.12 -21.58 -9.83
C LEU A 242 -49.24 -22.46 -10.38
N ARG A 243 -50.26 -21.87 -11.01
CA ARG A 243 -51.37 -22.58 -11.62
C ARG A 243 -51.09 -23.13 -13.02
N ALA A 244 -49.88 -22.83 -13.52
CA ALA A 244 -49.50 -23.14 -14.91
C ALA A 244 -50.49 -22.61 -15.94
N ASP A 245 -50.92 -21.34 -15.79
CA ASP A 245 -51.98 -20.71 -16.61
C ASP A 245 -51.52 -20.62 -18.10
N GLU A 246 -52.34 -21.23 -18.97
CA GLU A 246 -52.02 -21.26 -20.40
C GLU A 246 -52.05 -19.87 -21.06
N GLU A 247 -52.71 -18.88 -20.46
CA GLU A 247 -52.74 -17.50 -20.96
C GLU A 247 -51.34 -16.81 -20.87
N LEU A 248 -50.43 -17.33 -20.04
CA LEU A 248 -49.05 -16.84 -19.96
C LEU A 248 -48.15 -17.32 -21.13
N LEU A 249 -48.55 -18.36 -21.83
CA LEU A 249 -47.84 -18.92 -22.96
C LEU A 249 -48.22 -18.18 -24.25
N PRO A 250 -47.30 -18.00 -25.20
CA PRO A 250 -47.62 -17.38 -26.50
C PRO A 250 -48.59 -18.30 -27.30
N ALA A 251 -49.58 -17.71 -27.96
CA ALA A 251 -50.49 -18.43 -28.84
C ALA A 251 -49.70 -19.10 -29.97
N GLU A 252 -49.82 -20.44 -30.14
CA GLU A 252 -49.15 -21.17 -31.20
C GLU A 252 -49.64 -20.75 -32.58
N PRO A 253 -48.73 -20.49 -33.54
CA PRO A 253 -49.12 -20.47 -34.97
C PRO A 253 -49.33 -21.91 -35.42
N GLY A 254 -50.50 -22.18 -36.00
CA GLY A 254 -51.08 -23.48 -36.40
C GLY A 254 -50.09 -24.53 -36.94
N THR A 255 -50.36 -25.74 -36.50
CA THR A 255 -49.68 -27.00 -36.81
C THR A 255 -49.76 -27.39 -38.29
N PRO A 256 -48.68 -27.99 -38.84
CA PRO A 256 -48.87 -29.07 -39.83
C PRO A 256 -48.52 -30.43 -39.19
N GLU A 257 -49.30 -31.39 -39.64
CA GLU A 257 -49.46 -32.81 -39.35
C GLU A 257 -48.19 -33.61 -38.98
N HIS A 258 -48.46 -34.60 -38.11
CA HIS A 258 -47.61 -35.71 -37.69
C HIS A 258 -46.83 -36.37 -38.86
N ALA A 259 -45.52 -36.40 -38.69
CA ALA A 259 -44.66 -37.43 -39.28
C ALA A 259 -43.93 -38.18 -38.17
N THR A 260 -44.39 -39.40 -38.01
CA THR A 260 -43.77 -40.42 -37.19
C THR A 260 -42.37 -40.73 -37.71
N PHE A 261 -41.32 -40.33 -37.01
CA PHE A 261 -39.99 -40.85 -37.29
C PHE A 261 -39.51 -41.74 -36.11
N LEU A 262 -39.17 -42.97 -36.54
CA LEU A 262 -38.55 -44.04 -35.76
C LEU A 262 -37.33 -43.47 -35.00
N ARG A 263 -37.20 -43.85 -33.74
CA ARG A 263 -36.02 -43.70 -32.93
C ARG A 263 -34.85 -44.46 -33.55
N ASP A 264 -33.99 -43.74 -34.25
CA ASP A 264 -32.61 -44.11 -34.39
C ASP A 264 -31.82 -43.53 -33.24
N ALA A 265 -30.84 -44.23 -32.75
CA ALA A 265 -30.04 -43.89 -31.60
C ALA A 265 -29.44 -42.49 -31.73
N ALA A 266 -30.08 -41.49 -31.15
CA ALA A 266 -29.59 -40.15 -31.10
C ALA A 266 -28.29 -40.10 -30.32
N THR A 267 -27.20 -39.74 -30.98
CA THR A 267 -26.00 -39.25 -30.35
C THR A 267 -26.41 -38.12 -29.42
N VAL A 268 -26.27 -38.37 -28.11
CA VAL A 268 -26.46 -37.35 -27.05
C VAL A 268 -25.57 -36.15 -27.42
N PRO A 269 -26.09 -34.92 -27.50
CA PRO A 269 -25.28 -33.77 -27.81
C PRO A 269 -24.13 -33.67 -26.80
N VAL A 270 -22.90 -33.49 -27.27
CA VAL A 270 -21.75 -33.32 -26.38
C VAL A 270 -21.96 -31.99 -25.64
N ALA A 271 -22.05 -32.07 -24.31
CA ALA A 271 -22.25 -30.87 -23.46
C ALA A 271 -21.02 -29.98 -23.51
N ALA A 272 -21.14 -28.82 -24.16
CA ALA A 272 -20.07 -27.81 -24.29
C ALA A 272 -20.48 -26.52 -23.54
N LEU A 273 -20.20 -26.47 -22.23
CA LEU A 273 -20.68 -25.42 -21.34
C LEU A 273 -19.57 -24.39 -20.95
N LEU A 274 -18.39 -24.43 -21.57
CA LEU A 274 -17.29 -23.53 -21.21
C LEU A 274 -17.63 -22.07 -21.55
N PRO A 275 -17.41 -21.13 -20.62
CA PRO A 275 -17.52 -19.70 -20.91
C PRO A 275 -16.52 -19.25 -21.99
N PRO A 276 -16.75 -18.10 -22.65
CA PRO A 276 -15.80 -17.56 -23.63
C PRO A 276 -14.48 -17.13 -22.98
N THR A 277 -13.39 -17.25 -23.74
CA THR A 277 -12.06 -16.74 -23.30
C THR A 277 -11.96 -15.25 -23.54
N ILE A 278 -11.10 -14.57 -22.75
CA ILE A 278 -10.76 -13.15 -22.93
C ILE A 278 -9.59 -12.96 -23.89
N GLY A 279 -9.58 -11.86 -24.67
CA GLY A 279 -8.54 -11.57 -25.65
C GLY A 279 -7.26 -10.96 -25.06
N ASP A 280 -7.33 -10.37 -23.87
CA ASP A 280 -6.24 -9.67 -23.17
C ASP A 280 -5.50 -10.54 -22.15
N PHE A 281 -5.59 -11.86 -22.28
CA PHE A 281 -4.88 -12.80 -21.40
C PHE A 281 -3.36 -12.68 -21.54
N THR A 282 -2.64 -12.51 -20.41
CA THR A 282 -1.21 -12.16 -20.37
C THR A 282 -0.54 -12.73 -19.13
N GLY A 283 0.75 -13.09 -19.25
CA GLY A 283 1.66 -13.30 -18.12
C GLY A 283 1.42 -14.56 -17.27
N ARG A 284 0.78 -15.59 -17.83
CA ARG A 284 0.48 -16.86 -17.15
C ARG A 284 0.83 -18.10 -17.97
N ASP A 285 1.80 -17.97 -18.87
CA ASP A 285 2.11 -19.05 -19.84
C ASP A 285 2.64 -20.32 -19.14
N THR A 286 3.45 -20.16 -18.08
CA THR A 286 3.98 -21.28 -17.30
C THR A 286 2.83 -22.01 -16.57
N GLN A 287 2.02 -21.27 -15.82
CA GLN A 287 0.88 -21.85 -15.10
C GLN A 287 -0.13 -22.50 -16.05
N LEU A 288 -0.37 -21.88 -17.22
CA LEU A 288 -1.24 -22.42 -18.23
C LEU A 288 -0.69 -23.76 -18.80
N ALA A 289 0.63 -23.82 -19.03
CA ALA A 289 1.30 -25.04 -19.48
C ALA A 289 1.24 -26.15 -18.45
N ASP A 290 1.45 -25.83 -17.17
CA ASP A 290 1.39 -26.79 -16.06
C ASP A 290 -0.02 -27.36 -15.87
N VAL A 291 -1.05 -26.51 -15.87
CA VAL A 291 -2.46 -26.94 -15.78
C VAL A 291 -2.83 -27.82 -16.96
N ARG A 292 -2.43 -27.44 -18.17
CA ARG A 292 -2.65 -28.24 -19.38
C ARG A 292 -1.96 -29.61 -19.30
N ALA A 293 -0.70 -29.65 -18.86
CA ALA A 293 0.05 -30.88 -18.71
C ALA A 293 -0.60 -31.81 -17.67
N ALA A 294 -1.06 -31.24 -16.54
CA ALA A 294 -1.74 -31.98 -15.49
C ALA A 294 -3.10 -32.57 -15.96
N LEU A 295 -3.82 -31.87 -16.82
CA LEU A 295 -5.11 -32.33 -17.34
C LEU A 295 -4.96 -33.29 -18.56
N SER A 296 -3.86 -33.22 -19.32
CA SER A 296 -3.68 -34.00 -20.56
C SER A 296 -2.65 -35.12 -20.45
N GLY A 297 -1.94 -35.25 -19.32
CA GLY A 297 -0.85 -36.24 -19.10
C GLY A 297 -1.33 -37.70 -18.99
N PRO A 298 -0.39 -38.67 -18.89
CA PRO A 298 -0.70 -40.06 -18.65
C PRO A 298 -1.47 -40.24 -17.34
N ARG A 299 -2.50 -41.10 -17.33
CA ARG A 299 -3.49 -41.13 -16.24
C ARG A 299 -3.47 -42.49 -15.52
N GLU A 300 -2.99 -42.52 -14.29
CA GLU A 300 -3.21 -43.62 -13.34
C GLU A 300 -4.44 -43.35 -12.45
N ALA A 301 -4.77 -42.08 -12.26
CA ALA A 301 -5.93 -41.59 -11.49
C ALA A 301 -6.61 -40.43 -12.20
N MET A 302 -7.82 -40.04 -11.76
CA MET A 302 -8.53 -38.89 -12.23
C MET A 302 -7.71 -37.61 -11.95
N PRO A 303 -7.35 -36.82 -12.98
CA PRO A 303 -6.67 -35.54 -12.77
C PRO A 303 -7.63 -34.54 -12.09
N VAL A 304 -7.23 -34.06 -10.93
CA VAL A 304 -7.89 -32.97 -10.20
C VAL A 304 -6.90 -31.84 -10.04
N VAL A 305 -7.18 -30.73 -10.69
CA VAL A 305 -6.35 -29.52 -10.67
C VAL A 305 -7.06 -28.44 -9.84
N VAL A 306 -6.36 -27.86 -8.87
CA VAL A 306 -6.89 -26.78 -8.03
C VAL A 306 -6.10 -25.50 -8.28
N LEU A 307 -6.82 -24.43 -8.65
CA LEU A 307 -6.28 -23.07 -8.77
C LEU A 307 -6.76 -22.24 -7.59
N SER A 308 -5.85 -21.83 -6.71
CA SER A 308 -6.15 -20.97 -5.56
C SER A 308 -5.49 -19.58 -5.73
N GLY A 309 -5.99 -18.57 -4.98
CA GLY A 309 -5.44 -17.23 -4.99
C GLY A 309 -6.47 -16.14 -4.67
N PRO A 310 -6.03 -14.89 -4.47
CA PRO A 310 -6.91 -13.78 -4.10
C PRO A 310 -7.97 -13.46 -5.14
N GLY A 311 -9.01 -12.73 -4.72
CA GLY A 311 -10.05 -12.21 -5.63
C GLY A 311 -9.45 -11.30 -6.71
N GLY A 312 -9.84 -11.50 -7.98
CA GLY A 312 -9.35 -10.67 -9.09
C GLY A 312 -7.99 -11.05 -9.66
N VAL A 313 -7.32 -12.11 -9.16
CA VAL A 313 -5.99 -12.56 -9.65
C VAL A 313 -6.03 -13.32 -10.99
N GLY A 314 -7.24 -13.65 -11.49
CA GLY A 314 -7.43 -14.29 -12.78
C GLY A 314 -7.56 -15.82 -12.76
N LYS A 315 -7.95 -16.43 -11.64
CA LYS A 315 -8.16 -17.90 -11.51
C LYS A 315 -9.14 -18.45 -12.54
N SER A 316 -10.37 -17.91 -12.56
CA SER A 316 -11.42 -18.33 -13.49
C SER A 316 -10.98 -18.14 -14.95
N THR A 317 -10.31 -17.03 -15.24
CA THR A 317 -9.78 -16.73 -16.56
C THR A 317 -8.72 -17.75 -17.01
N LEU A 318 -7.78 -18.10 -16.14
CA LEU A 318 -6.77 -19.13 -16.41
C LEU A 318 -7.43 -20.50 -16.56
N GLY A 319 -8.37 -20.85 -15.66
CA GLY A 319 -9.11 -22.11 -15.70
C GLY A 319 -9.89 -22.30 -16.98
N VAL A 320 -10.66 -21.29 -17.38
CA VAL A 320 -11.42 -21.32 -18.64
C VAL A 320 -10.47 -21.43 -19.84
N ARG A 321 -9.38 -20.66 -19.87
CA ARG A 321 -8.38 -20.73 -20.94
C ARG A 321 -7.73 -22.11 -21.05
N ALA A 322 -7.34 -22.68 -19.92
CA ALA A 322 -6.79 -24.04 -19.87
C ALA A 322 -7.80 -25.08 -20.33
N ALA A 323 -9.05 -24.97 -19.88
CA ALA A 323 -10.13 -25.87 -20.26
C ALA A 323 -10.36 -25.88 -21.80
N HIS A 324 -10.37 -24.71 -22.44
CA HIS A 324 -10.46 -24.60 -23.90
C HIS A 324 -9.27 -25.24 -24.63
N GLN A 325 -8.07 -25.21 -24.05
CA GLN A 325 -6.87 -25.81 -24.67
C GLN A 325 -6.79 -27.34 -24.54
N VAL A 326 -7.61 -27.94 -23.67
CA VAL A 326 -7.61 -29.38 -23.46
C VAL A 326 -8.88 -30.06 -23.93
N THR A 327 -9.73 -29.38 -24.68
CA THR A 327 -11.01 -29.92 -25.19
C THR A 327 -10.84 -31.21 -25.99
N ASP A 328 -9.77 -31.33 -26.76
CA ASP A 328 -9.46 -32.55 -27.54
C ASP A 328 -9.18 -33.79 -26.65
N ALA A 329 -8.72 -33.55 -25.42
CA ALA A 329 -8.51 -34.62 -24.44
C ALA A 329 -9.83 -35.09 -23.80
N TYR A 330 -10.91 -34.31 -23.92
CA TYR A 330 -12.22 -34.55 -23.31
C TYR A 330 -13.38 -34.40 -24.31
N PRO A 331 -13.41 -35.23 -25.37
CA PRO A 331 -14.37 -35.09 -26.48
C PRO A 331 -15.81 -35.44 -26.09
N ASP A 332 -16.04 -36.13 -24.98
CA ASP A 332 -17.37 -36.59 -24.57
C ASP A 332 -18.13 -35.55 -23.75
N GLY A 333 -17.52 -34.37 -23.48
CA GLY A 333 -18.17 -33.20 -22.88
C GLY A 333 -17.25 -32.32 -22.05
N GLN A 334 -17.61 -31.03 -22.00
CA GLN A 334 -17.00 -30.02 -21.11
C GLN A 334 -18.11 -29.37 -20.30
N LEU A 335 -18.16 -29.72 -19.02
CA LEU A 335 -19.12 -29.23 -18.06
C LEU A 335 -18.53 -28.06 -17.28
N TYR A 336 -19.32 -27.01 -17.08
CA TYR A 336 -18.93 -25.84 -16.26
C TYR A 336 -20.02 -25.58 -15.23
N ALA A 337 -19.60 -25.37 -13.99
CA ALA A 337 -20.49 -24.96 -12.89
C ALA A 337 -19.85 -23.90 -12.05
N GLU A 338 -20.55 -22.77 -11.89
CA GLU A 338 -20.19 -21.72 -10.94
C GLU A 338 -20.75 -22.06 -9.56
N LEU A 339 -19.87 -22.23 -8.59
CA LEU A 339 -20.22 -22.67 -7.22
C LEU A 339 -20.56 -21.52 -6.27
N ARG A 340 -20.29 -20.27 -6.69
CA ARG A 340 -20.54 -19.01 -5.96
C ARG A 340 -20.01 -19.02 -4.52
N GLY A 341 -18.83 -19.60 -4.33
CA GLY A 341 -18.22 -19.78 -3.01
C GLY A 341 -17.98 -18.51 -2.22
N ALA A 342 -17.88 -17.39 -2.92
CA ALA A 342 -17.63 -16.08 -2.32
C ALA A 342 -18.90 -15.34 -1.86
N THR A 343 -20.08 -15.75 -2.30
CA THR A 343 -21.36 -15.04 -2.01
C THR A 343 -22.33 -15.93 -1.25
N ASP A 344 -23.08 -16.71 -1.98
CA ASP A 344 -24.05 -17.69 -1.47
C ASP A 344 -23.72 -19.04 -2.10
N PRO A 345 -22.98 -19.91 -1.41
CA PRO A 345 -22.49 -21.16 -1.99
C PRO A 345 -23.63 -22.06 -2.44
N VAL A 346 -23.65 -22.42 -3.72
CA VAL A 346 -24.67 -23.31 -4.30
C VAL A 346 -24.56 -24.70 -3.67
N ALA A 347 -25.65 -25.26 -3.25
CA ALA A 347 -25.68 -26.62 -2.68
C ALA A 347 -25.22 -27.65 -3.71
N PRO A 348 -24.40 -28.65 -3.30
CA PRO A 348 -23.89 -29.67 -4.24
C PRO A 348 -24.99 -30.43 -4.99
N GLY A 349 -26.14 -30.71 -4.35
CA GLY A 349 -27.30 -31.34 -4.97
C GLY A 349 -27.90 -30.53 -6.11
N GLU A 350 -27.95 -29.22 -5.99
CA GLU A 350 -28.41 -28.32 -7.04
C GLU A 350 -27.45 -28.31 -8.24
N VAL A 351 -26.12 -28.23 -7.95
CA VAL A 351 -25.09 -28.31 -9.00
C VAL A 351 -25.19 -29.64 -9.75
N LEU A 352 -25.31 -30.74 -9.03
CA LEU A 352 -25.51 -32.07 -9.65
C LEU A 352 -26.76 -32.11 -10.52
N GLY A 353 -27.86 -31.51 -10.08
CA GLY A 353 -29.09 -31.43 -10.88
C GLY A 353 -28.86 -30.74 -12.22
N ARG A 354 -28.17 -29.60 -12.22
CA ARG A 354 -27.82 -28.85 -13.45
C ARG A 354 -26.88 -29.66 -14.38
N LEU A 355 -25.87 -30.34 -13.79
CA LEU A 355 -24.93 -31.16 -14.53
C LEU A 355 -25.62 -32.40 -15.17
N LEU A 356 -26.54 -33.05 -14.46
CA LEU A 356 -27.34 -34.18 -14.95
C LEU A 356 -28.23 -33.75 -16.12
N TYR A 357 -28.91 -32.63 -15.98
CA TYR A 357 -29.73 -32.06 -17.05
C TYR A 357 -28.89 -31.75 -18.31
N ALA A 358 -27.71 -31.17 -18.17
CA ALA A 358 -26.77 -30.90 -19.26
C ALA A 358 -26.28 -32.21 -19.95
N LEU A 359 -26.23 -33.30 -19.22
CA LEU A 359 -25.90 -34.63 -19.74
C LEU A 359 -27.14 -35.37 -20.35
N GLY A 360 -28.28 -34.73 -20.38
CA GLY A 360 -29.51 -35.25 -20.96
C GLY A 360 -30.28 -36.22 -20.06
N ALA A 361 -30.08 -36.16 -18.73
CA ALA A 361 -30.74 -36.96 -17.74
C ALA A 361 -31.62 -36.12 -16.80
N ASP A 362 -32.81 -36.61 -16.50
CA ASP A 362 -33.66 -35.98 -15.48
C ASP A 362 -33.08 -36.22 -14.08
N PRO A 363 -32.82 -35.17 -13.29
CA PRO A 363 -32.23 -35.34 -11.96
C PRO A 363 -33.24 -35.91 -10.97
N PRO A 364 -32.91 -36.96 -10.21
CA PRO A 364 -33.77 -37.47 -9.14
C PRO A 364 -33.86 -36.49 -7.96
N ASP A 365 -34.86 -36.68 -7.07
CA ASP A 365 -35.11 -35.78 -5.95
C ASP A 365 -33.98 -35.80 -4.86
N GLY A 366 -33.33 -36.95 -4.67
CA GLY A 366 -32.33 -37.16 -3.60
C GLY A 366 -30.92 -36.78 -4.03
N ASP A 367 -30.17 -36.05 -3.19
CA ASP A 367 -28.78 -35.66 -3.46
C ASP A 367 -27.81 -36.84 -3.63
N ALA A 368 -28.04 -37.94 -2.88
CA ALA A 368 -27.27 -39.17 -3.03
C ALA A 368 -27.53 -39.85 -4.37
N GLU A 369 -28.77 -39.88 -4.81
CA GLU A 369 -29.20 -40.45 -6.09
C GLU A 369 -28.67 -39.61 -7.26
N ARG A 370 -28.70 -38.25 -7.15
CA ARG A 370 -28.10 -37.36 -8.13
C ARG A 370 -26.62 -37.61 -8.31
N ARG A 371 -25.91 -37.76 -7.21
CA ARG A 371 -24.45 -38.05 -7.22
C ARG A 371 -24.15 -39.38 -7.89
N ASP A 372 -24.90 -40.43 -7.54
CA ASP A 372 -24.65 -41.77 -8.04
C ASP A 372 -25.03 -41.88 -9.54
N LEU A 373 -26.12 -41.21 -9.96
CA LEU A 373 -26.50 -41.09 -11.38
C LEU A 373 -25.45 -40.30 -12.16
N PHE A 374 -24.96 -39.15 -11.64
CA PHE A 374 -23.90 -38.39 -12.26
C PHE A 374 -22.66 -39.22 -12.50
N ARG A 375 -22.17 -39.91 -11.46
CA ARG A 375 -21.02 -40.81 -11.56
C ARG A 375 -21.21 -41.93 -12.57
N SER A 376 -22.40 -42.49 -12.64
CA SER A 376 -22.76 -43.53 -13.62
C SER A 376 -22.72 -43.02 -15.05
N LEU A 377 -23.27 -41.80 -15.30
CA LEU A 377 -23.35 -41.21 -16.64
C LEU A 377 -21.98 -40.77 -17.18
N VAL A 378 -21.07 -40.35 -16.30
CA VAL A 378 -19.72 -39.91 -16.72
C VAL A 378 -18.72 -41.06 -16.67
N SER A 379 -19.11 -42.26 -16.16
CA SER A 379 -18.24 -43.41 -16.07
C SER A 379 -17.81 -43.88 -17.46
N GLY A 380 -16.50 -44.02 -17.68
CA GLY A 380 -15.94 -44.45 -18.97
C GLY A 380 -15.93 -43.35 -20.05
N ARG A 381 -16.54 -42.19 -19.81
CA ARG A 381 -16.51 -41.04 -20.72
C ARG A 381 -15.32 -40.14 -20.41
N ARG A 382 -14.80 -39.45 -21.42
CA ARG A 382 -13.75 -38.42 -21.29
C ARG A 382 -14.42 -37.05 -21.15
N VAL A 383 -14.78 -36.70 -19.91
CA VAL A 383 -15.48 -35.45 -19.59
C VAL A 383 -14.58 -34.56 -18.73
N LEU A 384 -14.49 -33.27 -19.10
CA LEU A 384 -13.88 -32.24 -18.28
C LEU A 384 -14.97 -31.56 -17.44
N LEU A 385 -14.77 -31.52 -16.13
CA LEU A 385 -15.60 -30.76 -15.18
C LEU A 385 -14.84 -29.55 -14.66
N VAL A 386 -15.33 -28.35 -14.92
CA VAL A 386 -14.81 -27.10 -14.38
C VAL A 386 -15.73 -26.59 -13.29
N LEU A 387 -15.20 -26.49 -12.07
CA LEU A 387 -15.90 -26.00 -10.88
C LEU A 387 -15.31 -24.65 -10.49
N ASP A 388 -16.02 -23.57 -10.80
CA ASP A 388 -15.53 -22.21 -10.59
C ASP A 388 -16.04 -21.59 -9.27
N ASP A 389 -15.16 -20.88 -8.57
CA ASP A 389 -15.38 -20.20 -7.28
C ASP A 389 -15.93 -21.14 -6.19
N ALA A 390 -15.18 -22.18 -5.86
CA ALA A 390 -15.53 -23.12 -4.78
C ALA A 390 -15.31 -22.50 -3.39
N ALA A 391 -16.27 -22.72 -2.47
CA ALA A 391 -16.20 -22.26 -1.08
C ALA A 391 -15.35 -23.16 -0.18
N SER A 392 -15.51 -24.49 -0.32
CA SER A 392 -14.92 -25.50 0.58
C SER A 392 -14.80 -26.87 -0.08
N GLU A 393 -14.00 -27.75 0.55
CA GLU A 393 -13.89 -29.12 0.12
C GLU A 393 -15.21 -29.89 0.25
N SER A 394 -16.04 -29.55 1.24
CA SER A 394 -17.36 -30.19 1.44
C SER A 394 -18.33 -29.91 0.30
N GLN A 395 -18.22 -28.73 -0.34
CA GLN A 395 -18.98 -28.40 -1.53
C GLN A 395 -18.50 -29.16 -2.76
N VAL A 396 -17.20 -29.36 -2.91
CA VAL A 396 -16.58 -29.98 -4.10
C VAL A 396 -16.67 -31.50 -4.08
N ARG A 397 -16.42 -32.16 -2.93
CA ARG A 397 -16.31 -33.62 -2.84
C ARG A 397 -17.49 -34.39 -3.45
N PRO A 398 -18.77 -33.98 -3.24
CA PRO A 398 -19.92 -34.69 -3.84
C PRO A 398 -19.95 -34.59 -5.38
N LEU A 399 -19.31 -33.53 -5.96
CA LEU A 399 -19.34 -33.25 -7.39
C LEU A 399 -18.26 -34.02 -8.17
N LEU A 400 -17.31 -34.67 -7.49
CA LEU A 400 -16.19 -35.32 -8.15
C LEU A 400 -16.66 -36.61 -8.91
N PRO A 401 -16.32 -36.72 -10.21
CA PRO A 401 -16.47 -37.93 -10.96
C PRO A 401 -15.69 -39.12 -10.31
N GLY A 402 -16.15 -40.32 -10.51
CA GLY A 402 -15.46 -41.53 -10.03
C GLY A 402 -14.52 -42.19 -11.05
N SER A 403 -14.40 -41.62 -12.25
CA SER A 403 -13.69 -42.26 -13.39
C SER A 403 -12.35 -41.57 -13.67
N ALA A 404 -11.30 -42.37 -13.87
CA ALA A 404 -9.97 -41.89 -14.28
C ALA A 404 -9.96 -41.23 -15.69
N THR A 405 -10.99 -41.47 -16.49
CA THR A 405 -11.11 -40.88 -17.82
C THR A 405 -11.58 -39.41 -17.79
N CYS A 406 -12.20 -38.99 -16.66
CA CYS A 406 -12.62 -37.63 -16.45
C CYS A 406 -11.46 -36.74 -15.94
N GLY A 407 -11.58 -35.43 -16.12
CA GLY A 407 -10.71 -34.44 -15.50
C GLY A 407 -11.52 -33.40 -14.73
N VAL A 408 -10.96 -32.88 -13.66
CA VAL A 408 -11.60 -31.84 -12.84
C VAL A 408 -10.66 -30.66 -12.68
N LEU A 409 -11.17 -29.47 -12.98
CA LEU A 409 -10.48 -28.21 -12.74
C LEU A 409 -11.31 -27.36 -11.77
N ILE A 410 -10.72 -26.95 -10.69
CA ILE A 410 -11.40 -26.23 -9.60
C ILE A 410 -10.71 -24.89 -9.41
N THR A 411 -11.48 -23.83 -9.31
CA THR A 411 -10.97 -22.55 -8.84
C THR A 411 -11.54 -22.23 -7.46
N ALA A 412 -10.73 -21.68 -6.57
CA ALA A 412 -11.15 -21.32 -5.23
C ALA A 412 -10.38 -20.08 -4.72
N ARG A 413 -10.96 -19.36 -3.78
CA ARG A 413 -10.23 -18.29 -3.08
C ARG A 413 -9.37 -18.85 -1.97
N ALA A 414 -9.88 -19.83 -1.24
CA ALA A 414 -9.15 -20.53 -0.20
C ALA A 414 -8.31 -21.68 -0.75
N ARG A 415 -7.27 -22.08 0.00
CA ARG A 415 -6.48 -23.26 -0.28
C ARG A 415 -7.27 -24.50 0.14
N LEU A 416 -7.88 -25.23 -0.78
CA LEU A 416 -8.61 -26.46 -0.49
C LEU A 416 -7.66 -27.61 -0.09
N GLY A 417 -7.01 -27.50 1.09
CA GLY A 417 -5.90 -28.33 1.55
C GLY A 417 -6.23 -29.81 1.72
N ALA A 418 -7.45 -30.09 2.17
CA ALA A 418 -7.92 -31.46 2.43
C ALA A 418 -8.55 -32.14 1.20
N LEU A 419 -8.52 -31.51 0.02
CA LEU A 419 -9.00 -32.11 -1.22
C LEU A 419 -7.86 -32.90 -1.88
N PRO A 420 -8.03 -34.23 -2.16
CA PRO A 420 -7.07 -34.96 -2.97
C PRO A 420 -6.99 -34.35 -4.39
N CYS A 421 -5.83 -33.87 -4.77
CA CYS A 421 -5.60 -33.27 -6.08
C CYS A 421 -4.27 -33.80 -6.67
N THR A 422 -4.22 -33.86 -8.00
CA THR A 422 -3.01 -34.25 -8.75
C THR A 422 -2.08 -33.06 -8.98
N HIS A 423 -2.65 -31.86 -9.04
CA HIS A 423 -1.88 -30.63 -9.22
C HIS A 423 -2.56 -29.47 -8.50
N ARG A 424 -1.74 -28.63 -7.85
CA ARG A 424 -2.20 -27.44 -7.16
C ARG A 424 -1.36 -26.24 -7.57
N THR A 425 -2.01 -25.15 -7.93
CA THR A 425 -1.36 -23.90 -8.30
C THR A 425 -1.94 -22.77 -7.47
N ASP A 426 -1.10 -22.14 -6.65
CA ASP A 426 -1.43 -20.88 -6.00
C ASP A 426 -1.06 -19.74 -6.96
N LEU A 427 -2.04 -18.96 -7.38
CA LEU A 427 -1.83 -17.82 -8.26
C LEU A 427 -1.53 -16.57 -7.45
N ASP A 428 -0.38 -16.00 -7.71
CA ASP A 428 0.02 -14.71 -7.18
C ASP A 428 -0.35 -13.58 -8.16
N VAL A 429 -0.14 -12.31 -7.78
CA VAL A 429 -0.32 -11.14 -8.65
C VAL A 429 0.65 -11.18 -9.85
N LEU A 430 0.46 -10.33 -10.83
CA LEU A 430 1.37 -10.21 -11.97
C LEU A 430 2.60 -9.39 -11.59
N ASP A 431 3.75 -9.81 -12.09
CA ASP A 431 4.96 -9.01 -12.06
C ASP A 431 4.80 -7.75 -12.93
N THR A 432 5.73 -6.81 -12.78
CA THR A 432 5.66 -5.50 -13.44
C THR A 432 5.59 -5.59 -14.97
N GLU A 433 6.37 -6.47 -15.60
CA GLU A 433 6.37 -6.61 -17.07
C GLU A 433 5.04 -7.16 -17.61
N PRO A 434 4.52 -8.32 -17.15
CA PRO A 434 3.20 -8.80 -17.56
C PRO A 434 2.06 -7.83 -17.20
N GLY A 435 2.17 -7.14 -16.07
CA GLY A 435 1.21 -6.12 -15.67
C GLY A 435 1.18 -4.92 -16.62
N THR A 436 2.35 -4.48 -17.08
CA THR A 436 2.50 -3.41 -18.07
C THR A 436 1.95 -3.83 -19.43
N GLU A 437 2.20 -5.08 -19.86
CA GLU A 437 1.64 -5.65 -21.08
C GLU A 437 0.11 -5.69 -21.01
N LEU A 438 -0.46 -6.18 -19.89
CA LEU A 438 -1.91 -6.20 -19.69
C LEU A 438 -2.52 -4.80 -19.78
N LEU A 439 -1.90 -3.82 -19.10
CA LEU A 439 -2.36 -2.42 -19.16
C LEU A 439 -2.32 -1.89 -20.60
N GLY A 440 -1.25 -2.18 -21.34
CA GLY A 440 -1.10 -1.78 -22.73
C GLY A 440 -2.15 -2.40 -23.66
N ARG A 441 -2.48 -3.68 -23.49
CA ARG A 441 -3.52 -4.36 -24.26
C ARG A 441 -4.91 -3.76 -24.02
N VAL A 442 -5.20 -3.32 -22.80
CA VAL A 442 -6.50 -2.75 -22.42
C VAL A 442 -6.58 -1.25 -22.73
N ALA A 443 -5.56 -0.47 -22.38
CA ALA A 443 -5.52 0.99 -22.55
C ALA A 443 -5.10 1.43 -23.95
N GLY A 444 -4.41 0.56 -24.68
CA GLY A 444 -3.72 0.84 -25.93
C GLY A 444 -2.21 1.09 -25.74
N GLU A 445 -1.40 0.51 -26.62
CA GLU A 445 0.08 0.53 -26.57
C GLU A 445 0.71 1.94 -26.58
N ARG A 446 -0.05 2.94 -27.03
CA ARG A 446 0.41 4.34 -27.04
C ARG A 446 0.78 4.82 -25.63
N HIS A 447 -0.03 4.53 -24.61
CA HIS A 447 0.26 4.93 -23.23
C HIS A 447 1.55 4.31 -22.69
N VAL A 448 1.81 3.04 -23.04
CA VAL A 448 3.04 2.34 -22.63
C VAL A 448 4.27 2.95 -23.28
N ARG A 449 4.15 3.36 -24.55
CA ARG A 449 5.27 3.95 -25.30
C ARG A 449 5.57 5.38 -24.86
N ASP A 450 4.52 6.19 -24.64
CA ASP A 450 4.65 7.62 -24.40
C ASP A 450 5.02 7.93 -22.93
N GLU A 451 4.55 7.11 -21.97
CA GLU A 451 4.73 7.32 -20.52
C GLU A 451 5.07 6.01 -19.76
N PRO A 452 6.18 5.33 -20.08
CA PRO A 452 6.48 4.00 -19.52
C PRO A 452 6.65 3.98 -18.01
N ASP A 453 7.19 5.03 -17.40
CA ASP A 453 7.37 5.14 -15.95
C ASP A 453 6.04 5.28 -15.22
N ALA A 454 5.14 6.09 -15.76
CA ALA A 454 3.80 6.26 -15.20
C ALA A 454 2.99 4.96 -15.32
N VAL A 455 3.14 4.22 -16.41
CA VAL A 455 2.51 2.91 -16.61
C VAL A 455 3.02 1.90 -15.58
N ARG A 456 4.33 1.82 -15.35
CA ARG A 456 4.90 0.97 -14.28
C ARG A 456 4.35 1.36 -12.91
N ARG A 457 4.28 2.67 -12.65
CA ARG A 457 3.73 3.19 -11.40
C ARG A 457 2.25 2.83 -11.21
N ILE A 458 1.42 2.83 -12.26
CA ILE A 458 0.03 2.35 -12.20
C ILE A 458 -0.01 0.88 -11.82
N VAL A 459 0.81 0.03 -12.44
CA VAL A 459 0.87 -1.41 -12.14
C VAL A 459 1.25 -1.65 -10.68
N GLU A 460 2.25 -0.92 -10.15
CA GLU A 460 2.64 -0.96 -8.73
C GLU A 460 1.48 -0.54 -7.81
N LEU A 461 0.80 0.58 -8.11
CA LEU A 461 -0.32 1.10 -7.32
C LEU A 461 -1.56 0.18 -7.38
N CYS A 462 -1.72 -0.59 -8.46
CA CYS A 462 -2.68 -1.68 -8.58
C CYS A 462 -2.21 -2.96 -7.84
N GLY A 463 -1.01 -2.96 -7.29
CA GLY A 463 -0.40 -4.12 -6.62
C GLY A 463 -0.22 -5.33 -7.53
N GLY A 464 -0.06 -5.16 -8.83
CA GLY A 464 0.02 -6.25 -9.80
C GLY A 464 -1.29 -7.05 -9.99
N LEU A 465 -2.40 -6.63 -9.36
CA LEU A 465 -3.66 -7.38 -9.45
C LEU A 465 -4.31 -7.22 -10.83
N PRO A 466 -4.50 -8.31 -11.61
CA PRO A 466 -5.02 -8.23 -12.99
C PRO A 466 -6.35 -7.48 -13.11
N LEU A 467 -7.28 -7.67 -12.19
CA LEU A 467 -8.57 -6.96 -12.18
C LEU A 467 -8.37 -5.44 -12.03
N ALA A 468 -7.51 -5.02 -11.10
CA ALA A 468 -7.21 -3.61 -10.87
C ALA A 468 -6.53 -2.98 -12.10
N ILE A 469 -5.56 -3.69 -12.70
CA ILE A 469 -4.87 -3.24 -13.92
C ILE A 469 -5.85 -3.10 -15.09
N ARG A 470 -6.78 -4.05 -15.28
CA ARG A 470 -7.82 -3.97 -16.32
C ARG A 470 -8.76 -2.80 -16.10
N ILE A 471 -9.16 -2.52 -14.86
CA ILE A 471 -10.00 -1.36 -14.53
C ILE A 471 -9.23 -0.06 -14.84
N ALA A 472 -7.97 0.04 -14.43
CA ALA A 472 -7.11 1.18 -14.74
C ALA A 472 -6.95 1.39 -16.25
N GLY A 473 -6.71 0.31 -17.00
CA GLY A 473 -6.63 0.31 -18.45
C GLY A 473 -7.93 0.74 -19.13
N ALA A 474 -9.07 0.22 -18.67
CA ALA A 474 -10.38 0.59 -19.19
C ALA A 474 -10.70 2.08 -18.96
N ARG A 475 -10.28 2.64 -17.81
CA ARG A 475 -10.39 4.09 -17.53
C ARG A 475 -9.56 4.93 -18.49
N LEU A 476 -8.33 4.53 -18.78
CA LEU A 476 -7.47 5.19 -19.76
C LEU A 476 -8.05 5.09 -21.17
N ALA A 477 -8.55 3.91 -21.56
CA ALA A 477 -9.16 3.70 -22.88
C ALA A 477 -10.41 4.56 -23.10
N THR A 478 -11.24 4.71 -22.05
CA THR A 478 -12.51 5.45 -22.13
C THR A 478 -12.33 6.97 -22.01
N ARG A 479 -11.29 7.42 -21.34
CA ARG A 479 -11.02 8.86 -21.07
C ARG A 479 -9.85 9.35 -21.91
N ARG A 480 -10.09 9.58 -23.20
CA ARG A 480 -9.06 9.91 -24.21
C ARG A 480 -8.14 11.09 -23.88
N HIS A 481 -8.52 11.97 -22.95
CA HIS A 481 -7.74 13.12 -22.49
C HIS A 481 -6.89 12.81 -21.26
N TRP A 482 -6.99 11.60 -20.68
CA TRP A 482 -6.17 11.21 -19.56
C TRP A 482 -4.82 10.68 -20.04
N THR A 483 -3.78 11.09 -19.34
CA THR A 483 -2.44 10.50 -19.48
C THR A 483 -2.25 9.42 -18.41
N ALA A 484 -1.28 8.55 -18.62
CA ALA A 484 -0.95 7.54 -17.60
C ALA A 484 -0.49 8.20 -16.29
N ARG A 485 0.24 9.32 -16.38
CA ARG A 485 0.66 10.11 -15.22
C ARG A 485 -0.53 10.63 -14.40
N MET A 486 -1.53 11.22 -15.05
CA MET A 486 -2.73 11.71 -14.36
C MET A 486 -3.45 10.60 -13.58
N LEU A 487 -3.53 9.39 -14.15
CA LEU A 487 -4.12 8.26 -13.44
C LEU A 487 -3.23 7.77 -12.30
N ALA A 488 -1.91 7.70 -12.51
CA ALA A 488 -0.95 7.34 -11.45
C ALA A 488 -1.04 8.28 -10.25
N ASP A 489 -1.12 9.59 -10.48
CA ASP A 489 -1.26 10.61 -9.43
C ASP A 489 -2.56 10.43 -8.64
N ARG A 490 -3.68 10.09 -9.31
CA ARG A 490 -4.95 9.80 -8.64
C ARG A 490 -4.92 8.50 -7.84
N LEU A 491 -4.29 7.46 -8.36
CA LEU A 491 -4.13 6.19 -7.66
C LEU A 491 -3.12 6.28 -6.49
N ALA A 492 -2.25 7.28 -6.48
CA ALA A 492 -1.31 7.51 -5.38
C ALA A 492 -2.02 7.92 -4.08
N ASP A 493 -3.19 8.56 -4.18
CA ASP A 493 -4.04 8.87 -3.02
C ASP A 493 -4.69 7.59 -2.48
N GLU A 494 -4.22 7.11 -1.33
CA GLU A 494 -4.71 5.88 -0.70
C GLU A 494 -6.20 5.96 -0.34
N HIS A 495 -6.72 7.13 0.07
CA HIS A 495 -8.12 7.31 0.48
C HIS A 495 -9.11 7.16 -0.69
N HIS A 496 -8.67 7.48 -1.91
CA HIS A 496 -9.51 7.43 -3.11
C HIS A 496 -9.09 6.32 -4.08
N ARG A 497 -8.04 5.55 -3.78
CA ARG A 497 -7.50 4.52 -4.68
C ARG A 497 -8.54 3.49 -5.10
N LEU A 498 -9.30 2.95 -4.16
CA LEU A 498 -10.34 1.96 -4.47
C LEU A 498 -11.53 2.55 -5.22
N ASP A 499 -11.82 3.85 -5.07
CA ASP A 499 -12.85 4.54 -5.86
C ASP A 499 -12.42 4.69 -7.33
N GLU A 500 -11.11 4.88 -7.55
CA GLU A 500 -10.55 4.89 -8.90
C GLU A 500 -10.47 3.48 -9.52
N LEU A 501 -10.60 2.40 -8.74
CA LEU A 501 -10.57 1.01 -9.21
C LEU A 501 -11.98 0.41 -9.33
N ALA A 502 -12.91 1.17 -9.90
CA ALA A 502 -14.27 0.73 -10.24
C ALA A 502 -14.66 1.25 -11.64
N VAL A 503 -15.12 0.37 -12.53
CA VAL A 503 -15.63 0.71 -13.88
C VAL A 503 -16.76 -0.26 -14.27
N GLY A 504 -17.98 0.24 -14.46
CA GLY A 504 -19.14 -0.60 -14.73
C GLY A 504 -19.36 -1.59 -13.58
N ASP A 505 -19.48 -2.86 -13.90
CA ASP A 505 -19.66 -3.94 -12.93
C ASP A 505 -18.34 -4.46 -12.32
N LEU A 506 -17.22 -3.91 -12.78
CA LEU A 506 -15.89 -4.29 -12.27
C LEU A 506 -15.51 -3.39 -11.11
N GLU A 507 -15.42 -3.95 -9.90
CA GLU A 507 -15.06 -3.25 -8.69
C GLU A 507 -14.13 -4.11 -7.81
N VAL A 508 -12.94 -3.59 -7.51
CA VAL A 508 -11.97 -4.29 -6.63
C VAL A 508 -12.49 -4.36 -5.20
N ARG A 509 -13.11 -3.28 -4.72
CA ARG A 509 -13.67 -3.21 -3.35
C ARG A 509 -14.71 -4.30 -3.08
N ALA A 510 -15.61 -4.57 -4.04
CA ALA A 510 -16.62 -5.62 -3.91
C ALA A 510 -15.99 -7.01 -3.75
N GLY A 511 -14.97 -7.31 -4.56
CA GLY A 511 -14.23 -8.57 -4.47
C GLY A 511 -13.49 -8.77 -3.14
N LEU A 512 -12.85 -7.73 -2.62
CA LEU A 512 -12.20 -7.75 -1.29
C LEU A 512 -13.24 -7.88 -0.17
N GLY A 513 -14.36 -7.17 -0.30
CA GLY A 513 -15.47 -7.23 0.64
C GLY A 513 -16.06 -8.63 0.82
N MET A 514 -16.14 -9.42 -0.25
CA MET A 514 -16.59 -10.80 -0.16
C MET A 514 -15.64 -11.66 0.68
N SER A 515 -14.32 -11.58 0.42
CA SER A 515 -13.32 -12.31 1.22
C SER A 515 -13.32 -11.88 2.69
N TYR A 516 -13.48 -10.58 2.95
CA TYR A 516 -13.56 -10.02 4.30
C TYR A 516 -14.79 -10.52 5.07
N ARG A 517 -15.98 -10.57 4.45
CA ARG A 517 -17.20 -11.06 5.09
C ARG A 517 -17.16 -12.55 5.42
N ALA A 518 -16.40 -13.33 4.66
CA ALA A 518 -16.23 -14.77 4.93
C ALA A 518 -15.36 -15.07 6.16
N LEU A 519 -14.60 -14.09 6.68
CA LEU A 519 -13.80 -14.24 7.90
C LEU A 519 -14.70 -14.24 9.14
N ASP A 520 -14.21 -14.85 10.22
CA ASP A 520 -14.80 -14.68 11.55
C ASP A 520 -14.50 -13.30 12.16
N ALA A 521 -15.09 -12.97 13.30
CA ALA A 521 -14.96 -11.67 13.93
C ALA A 521 -13.50 -11.35 14.35
N PRO A 522 -12.71 -12.26 14.97
CA PRO A 522 -11.31 -12.02 15.30
C PRO A 522 -10.45 -11.75 14.07
N ALA A 523 -10.58 -12.54 12.99
CA ALA A 523 -9.80 -12.37 11.78
C ALA A 523 -10.15 -11.07 11.03
N ARG A 524 -11.44 -10.68 11.00
CA ARG A 524 -11.84 -9.37 10.47
C ARG A 524 -11.20 -8.22 11.26
N THR A 525 -11.20 -8.31 12.58
CA THR A 525 -10.58 -7.29 13.44
C THR A 525 -9.08 -7.24 13.25
N ALA A 526 -8.40 -8.38 13.14
CA ALA A 526 -6.97 -8.45 12.86
C ALA A 526 -6.63 -7.79 11.52
N LEU A 527 -7.37 -8.11 10.47
CA LEU A 527 -7.14 -7.53 9.15
C LEU A 527 -7.30 -6.01 9.16
N ARG A 528 -8.37 -5.48 9.78
CA ARG A 528 -8.57 -4.03 9.94
C ARG A 528 -7.40 -3.37 10.64
N ARG A 529 -6.96 -3.95 11.77
CA ARG A 529 -5.88 -3.39 12.59
C ARG A 529 -4.51 -3.50 11.93
N LEU A 530 -4.25 -4.55 11.15
CA LEU A 530 -3.06 -4.65 10.30
C LEU A 530 -3.03 -3.54 9.23
N GLY A 531 -4.18 -3.21 8.64
CA GLY A 531 -4.32 -2.09 7.71
C GLY A 531 -3.93 -0.74 8.30
N LEU A 532 -4.07 -0.55 9.63
CA LEU A 532 -3.72 0.69 10.33
C LEU A 532 -2.21 0.93 10.43
N LEU A 533 -1.39 -0.13 10.47
CA LEU A 533 0.04 0.00 10.75
C LEU A 533 0.83 0.59 9.58
N ALA A 534 0.36 0.42 8.34
CA ALA A 534 1.08 0.79 7.12
C ALA A 534 2.52 0.22 7.04
N ALA A 535 2.81 -0.82 7.84
CA ALA A 535 4.10 -1.51 7.84
C ALA A 535 4.27 -2.31 6.55
N PRO A 536 5.52 -2.42 6.01
CA PRO A 536 5.78 -3.20 4.80
C PRO A 536 5.47 -4.69 5.00
N ASP A 537 5.80 -5.23 6.14
CA ASP A 537 5.44 -6.55 6.64
C ASP A 537 5.52 -6.59 8.17
N VAL A 538 5.01 -7.65 8.78
CA VAL A 538 5.00 -7.84 10.24
C VAL A 538 5.25 -9.30 10.61
N ALA A 539 5.81 -9.55 11.80
CA ALA A 539 5.84 -10.88 12.40
C ALA A 539 4.51 -11.22 13.08
N ALA A 540 4.21 -12.50 13.29
CA ALA A 540 2.94 -12.97 13.88
C ALA A 540 2.64 -12.37 15.26
N TRP A 541 3.66 -12.16 16.11
CA TRP A 541 3.50 -11.57 17.44
C TRP A 541 2.90 -10.14 17.41
N VAL A 542 3.01 -9.42 16.28
CA VAL A 542 2.37 -8.10 16.13
C VAL A 542 0.84 -8.23 16.16
N VAL A 543 0.30 -9.32 15.60
CA VAL A 543 -1.14 -9.60 15.66
C VAL A 543 -1.60 -9.85 17.11
N THR A 544 -0.77 -10.55 17.92
CA THR A 544 -0.98 -10.71 19.36
C THR A 544 -1.16 -9.36 20.05
N ALA A 545 -0.26 -8.41 19.77
CA ALA A 545 -0.31 -7.06 20.35
C ALA A 545 -1.52 -6.25 19.84
N LEU A 546 -1.80 -6.32 18.55
CA LEU A 546 -2.95 -5.62 17.93
C LEU A 546 -4.27 -6.06 18.53
N LEU A 547 -4.48 -7.38 18.68
CA LEU A 547 -5.74 -7.96 19.17
C LEU A 547 -5.85 -7.99 20.70
N ASP A 548 -4.72 -7.95 21.42
CA ASP A 548 -4.63 -8.18 22.86
C ASP A 548 -5.11 -9.60 23.25
N VAL A 549 -4.67 -10.61 22.52
CA VAL A 549 -5.02 -12.03 22.69
C VAL A 549 -3.78 -12.89 22.91
N PRO A 550 -3.90 -14.12 23.42
CA PRO A 550 -2.80 -15.07 23.52
C PRO A 550 -2.18 -15.42 22.15
N GLU A 551 -0.89 -15.72 22.12
CA GLU A 551 -0.12 -16.04 20.90
C GLU A 551 -0.77 -17.15 20.08
N ALA A 552 -1.20 -18.26 20.71
CA ALA A 552 -1.87 -19.37 20.01
C ALA A 552 -3.21 -18.98 19.36
N GLU A 553 -3.87 -17.91 19.81
CA GLU A 553 -5.08 -17.38 19.18
C GLU A 553 -4.70 -16.47 18.01
N ALA A 554 -3.67 -15.65 18.17
CA ALA A 554 -3.15 -14.83 17.09
C ALA A 554 -2.64 -15.67 15.91
N ASP A 555 -1.96 -16.78 16.18
CA ASP A 555 -1.47 -17.72 15.16
C ASP A 555 -2.64 -18.30 14.36
N ARG A 556 -3.72 -18.74 15.01
CA ARG A 556 -4.92 -19.23 14.32
C ARG A 556 -5.54 -18.16 13.42
N VAL A 557 -5.54 -16.90 13.87
CA VAL A 557 -6.05 -15.77 13.08
C VAL A 557 -5.14 -15.52 11.88
N VAL A 558 -3.83 -15.57 12.04
CA VAL A 558 -2.86 -15.43 10.94
C VAL A 558 -3.06 -16.54 9.91
N GLU A 559 -3.16 -17.81 10.35
CA GLU A 559 -3.43 -18.95 9.46
C GLU A 559 -4.75 -18.75 8.68
N GLN A 560 -5.82 -18.31 9.33
CA GLN A 560 -7.10 -18.04 8.67
C GLN A 560 -6.98 -16.92 7.63
N LEU A 561 -6.22 -15.86 7.90
CA LEU A 561 -5.99 -14.78 6.93
C LEU A 561 -5.14 -15.26 5.74
N ILE A 562 -4.19 -16.16 5.96
CA ILE A 562 -3.39 -16.79 4.90
C ILE A 562 -4.27 -17.71 4.04
N ASP A 563 -5.12 -18.54 4.67
CA ASP A 563 -6.04 -19.44 3.97
C ASP A 563 -7.06 -18.66 3.14
N ALA A 564 -7.52 -17.50 3.64
CA ALA A 564 -8.39 -16.58 2.90
C ALA A 564 -7.66 -15.77 1.81
N GLN A 565 -6.36 -15.94 1.63
CA GLN A 565 -5.53 -15.19 0.67
C GLN A 565 -5.55 -13.66 0.90
N LEU A 566 -5.70 -13.22 2.14
CA LEU A 566 -5.68 -11.81 2.54
C LEU A 566 -4.37 -11.40 3.21
N LEU A 567 -3.56 -12.40 3.59
CA LEU A 567 -2.23 -12.22 4.15
C LEU A 567 -1.27 -13.22 3.48
N HIS A 568 -0.08 -12.77 3.11
CA HIS A 568 0.94 -13.58 2.46
C HIS A 568 2.18 -13.67 3.32
N CYS A 569 2.81 -14.84 3.36
CA CYS A 569 4.15 -14.98 3.92
C CYS A 569 5.18 -14.53 2.87
N THR A 570 5.90 -13.45 3.18
CA THR A 570 6.94 -12.88 2.29
C THR A 570 8.29 -13.60 2.39
N GLY A 571 8.44 -14.47 3.39
CA GLY A 571 9.65 -15.23 3.65
C GLY A 571 9.95 -15.33 5.14
N VAL A 572 11.17 -15.74 5.44
CA VAL A 572 11.69 -15.80 6.81
C VAL A 572 12.80 -14.75 6.92
N ASP A 573 12.73 -13.90 7.93
CA ASP A 573 13.75 -12.87 8.18
C ASP A 573 15.05 -13.46 8.73
N ARG A 574 16.09 -12.61 8.89
CA ARG A 574 17.38 -13.03 9.42
C ARG A 574 17.34 -13.47 10.89
N ALA A 575 16.32 -13.04 11.62
CA ALA A 575 16.06 -13.48 12.99
C ALA A 575 15.28 -14.82 13.05
N GLY A 576 15.00 -15.45 11.91
CA GLY A 576 14.32 -16.72 11.79
C GLY A 576 12.80 -16.63 11.98
N GLN A 577 12.18 -15.46 11.79
CA GLN A 577 10.73 -15.29 11.92
C GLN A 577 10.06 -15.21 10.54
N PRO A 578 8.91 -15.92 10.34
CA PRO A 578 8.07 -15.68 9.19
C PRO A 578 7.55 -14.24 9.18
N ARG A 579 7.61 -13.61 8.00
CA ARG A 579 7.11 -12.25 7.76
C ARG A 579 5.84 -12.31 6.96
N TYR A 580 4.86 -11.50 7.34
CA TYR A 580 3.52 -11.50 6.77
C TYR A 580 3.18 -10.11 6.26
N ARG A 581 2.59 -10.07 5.06
CA ARG A 581 2.17 -8.82 4.42
C ARG A 581 0.77 -8.98 3.82
N PRO A 582 -0.17 -8.07 4.10
CA PRO A 582 -1.37 -7.96 3.29
C PRO A 582 -1.01 -7.36 1.92
N HIS A 583 -1.66 -7.82 0.85
CA HIS A 583 -1.55 -7.18 -0.46
C HIS A 583 -1.91 -5.68 -0.36
N ASP A 584 -1.28 -4.80 -1.15
CA ASP A 584 -1.44 -3.34 -1.01
C ASP A 584 -2.90 -2.88 -1.08
N LEU A 585 -3.69 -3.42 -2.01
CA LEU A 585 -5.12 -3.11 -2.11
C LEU A 585 -5.94 -3.69 -0.95
N VAL A 586 -5.51 -4.84 -0.39
CA VAL A 586 -6.11 -5.41 0.83
C VAL A 586 -5.82 -4.51 2.03
N ARG A 587 -4.61 -3.97 2.13
CA ARG A 587 -4.22 -3.03 3.19
C ARG A 587 -5.06 -1.76 3.15
N VAL A 588 -5.22 -1.15 1.96
CA VAL A 588 -6.07 0.03 1.77
C VAL A 588 -7.52 -0.27 2.14
N TYR A 589 -8.05 -1.40 1.66
CA TYR A 589 -9.40 -1.84 2.03
C TYR A 589 -9.56 -2.07 3.54
N ALA A 590 -8.58 -2.71 4.17
CA ALA A 590 -8.57 -2.96 5.61
C ALA A 590 -8.56 -1.66 6.42
N ALA A 591 -7.79 -0.65 5.99
CA ALA A 591 -7.77 0.68 6.60
C ALA A 591 -9.13 1.38 6.46
N GLU A 592 -9.77 1.37 5.27
CA GLU A 592 -11.13 1.89 5.09
C GLU A 592 -12.14 1.21 6.01
N ARG A 593 -12.04 -0.13 6.16
CA ARG A 593 -12.91 -0.88 7.08
C ARG A 593 -12.65 -0.54 8.56
N ALA A 594 -11.39 -0.32 8.93
CA ALA A 594 -11.06 0.14 10.28
C ALA A 594 -11.65 1.53 10.57
N ASP A 595 -11.59 2.45 9.60
CA ASP A 595 -12.21 3.78 9.76
C ASP A 595 -13.73 3.72 9.89
N ALA A 596 -14.37 2.78 9.17
CA ALA A 596 -15.83 2.63 9.19
C ALA A 596 -16.38 1.82 10.38
N GLU A 597 -15.65 0.79 10.85
CA GLU A 597 -16.16 -0.20 11.82
C GLU A 597 -15.55 -0.06 13.22
N ASP A 598 -14.31 0.46 13.33
CA ASP A 598 -13.62 0.58 14.63
C ASP A 598 -13.68 2.02 15.16
N PRO A 599 -14.10 2.25 16.40
CA PRO A 599 -14.05 3.57 17.03
C PRO A 599 -12.62 4.16 17.02
N PRO A 600 -12.45 5.49 16.85
CA PRO A 600 -11.14 6.13 16.84
C PRO A 600 -10.26 5.77 18.05
N ALA A 601 -10.86 5.67 19.23
CA ALA A 601 -10.13 5.29 20.45
C ALA A 601 -9.58 3.86 20.40
N GLU A 602 -10.31 2.91 19.79
CA GLU A 602 -9.86 1.53 19.64
C GLU A 602 -8.75 1.41 18.60
N ARG A 603 -8.85 2.17 17.51
CA ARG A 603 -7.78 2.25 16.49
C ARG A 603 -6.47 2.75 17.10
N ALA A 604 -6.56 3.87 17.84
CA ALA A 604 -5.41 4.42 18.55
C ALA A 604 -4.85 3.44 19.61
N ALA A 605 -5.71 2.77 20.38
CA ALA A 605 -5.30 1.78 21.36
C ALA A 605 -4.60 0.57 20.72
N ALA A 606 -5.08 0.08 19.56
CA ALA A 606 -4.48 -1.06 18.86
C ALA A 606 -3.07 -0.71 18.34
N VAL A 607 -2.93 0.44 17.66
CA VAL A 607 -1.61 0.93 17.21
C VAL A 607 -0.68 1.18 18.41
N GLY A 608 -1.20 1.76 19.49
CA GLY A 608 -0.47 1.99 20.72
C GLY A 608 0.07 0.70 21.35
N ARG A 609 -0.70 -0.39 21.38
CA ARG A 609 -0.25 -1.70 21.86
C ARG A 609 0.86 -2.30 21.01
N ALA A 610 0.71 -2.26 19.68
CA ALA A 610 1.73 -2.76 18.75
C ALA A 610 3.04 -1.97 18.91
N LEU A 611 2.97 -0.64 18.90
CA LEU A 611 4.15 0.21 19.07
C LEU A 611 4.77 0.04 20.47
N GLY A 612 3.95 -0.12 21.52
CA GLY A 612 4.42 -0.40 22.88
C GLY A 612 5.17 -1.74 22.98
N ALA A 613 4.72 -2.76 22.24
CA ALA A 613 5.40 -4.06 22.16
C ALA A 613 6.73 -3.95 21.41
N TRP A 614 6.78 -3.22 20.29
CA TRP A 614 8.04 -2.91 19.59
C TRP A 614 8.99 -2.13 20.49
N LEU A 615 8.50 -1.11 21.20
CA LEU A 615 9.33 -0.31 22.11
C LEU A 615 9.94 -1.17 23.24
N TRP A 616 9.17 -2.11 23.81
CA TRP A 616 9.67 -3.04 24.80
C TRP A 616 10.76 -3.97 24.25
N LEU A 617 10.56 -4.58 23.07
CA LEU A 617 11.56 -5.41 22.41
C LEU A 617 12.81 -4.60 22.02
N THR A 618 12.62 -3.37 21.52
CA THR A 618 13.72 -2.45 21.19
C THR A 618 14.58 -2.17 22.43
N GLY A 619 13.96 -1.92 23.58
CA GLY A 619 14.68 -1.73 24.84
C GLY A 619 15.49 -2.94 25.27
N LEU A 620 14.92 -4.15 25.14
CA LEU A 620 15.62 -5.40 25.43
C LEU A 620 16.78 -5.64 24.46
N ALA A 621 16.55 -5.52 23.14
CA ALA A 621 17.58 -5.71 22.14
C ALA A 621 18.70 -4.67 22.27
N ALA A 622 18.36 -3.42 22.55
CA ALA A 622 19.35 -2.36 22.80
C ALA A 622 20.21 -2.64 24.03
N SER A 623 19.64 -3.22 25.11
CA SER A 623 20.42 -3.59 26.31
C SER A 623 21.42 -4.72 26.03
N ALA A 624 21.14 -5.56 25.05
CA ALA A 624 22.03 -6.63 24.60
C ALA A 624 23.07 -6.15 23.57
N THR A 625 22.85 -4.99 22.94
CA THR A 625 23.74 -4.41 21.93
C THR A 625 24.35 -3.12 22.51
N PRO A 626 25.63 -3.08 22.85
CA PRO A 626 26.25 -1.88 23.39
C PRO A 626 26.24 -0.74 22.36
N SER A 627 25.34 0.22 22.49
CA SER A 627 25.36 1.42 21.68
C SER A 627 26.41 2.41 22.21
N GLY A 628 27.08 3.14 21.29
CA GLY A 628 28.02 4.21 21.67
C GLY A 628 27.31 5.55 21.87
N ALA A 629 26.03 5.63 21.60
CA ALA A 629 25.20 6.82 21.82
C ALA A 629 24.72 6.87 23.28
N VAL A 630 24.51 8.07 23.80
CA VAL A 630 23.81 8.26 25.08
C VAL A 630 22.42 7.67 24.92
N GLU A 631 22.01 6.78 25.82
CA GLU A 631 20.65 6.32 25.91
C GLU A 631 19.73 7.52 26.09
N LEU A 632 19.06 7.92 25.00
CA LEU A 632 18.23 9.12 24.96
C LEU A 632 16.82 8.86 25.51
N HIS A 633 16.38 7.60 25.45
CA HIS A 633 15.05 7.25 25.93
C HIS A 633 14.96 7.38 27.45
N ARG A 634 13.85 7.91 27.88
CA ARG A 634 13.58 8.21 29.29
C ARG A 634 13.32 6.94 30.10
N GLY A 635 14.19 5.97 30.17
CA GLY A 635 14.09 4.84 31.09
C GLY A 635 12.67 4.37 31.42
N LEU A 636 11.84 4.15 30.40
CA LEU A 636 10.47 3.64 30.54
C LEU A 636 10.41 2.31 31.29
N LEU A 637 11.51 1.57 31.25
CA LEU A 637 11.66 0.28 31.92
C LEU A 637 12.15 0.40 33.36
N ASP A 638 12.85 1.48 33.73
CA ASP A 638 13.60 1.54 35.00
C ASP A 638 13.20 2.66 36.00
N SER A 639 12.40 3.66 35.64
CA SER A 639 12.22 4.81 36.56
C SER A 639 10.84 4.90 37.19
N ALA A 640 10.82 4.74 38.48
CA ALA A 640 9.83 5.28 39.41
C ALA A 640 10.06 6.81 39.57
N GLY A 641 9.79 7.61 38.50
CA GLY A 641 9.83 9.07 38.61
C GLY A 641 8.51 9.64 39.11
N PRO A 642 8.51 10.79 39.83
CA PRO A 642 7.33 11.35 40.48
C PRO A 642 6.27 11.97 39.53
N ASN A 643 6.46 12.00 38.24
CA ASN A 643 5.56 12.65 37.30
C ASN A 643 4.64 11.64 36.56
N GLY A 644 3.32 11.80 36.71
CA GLY A 644 2.25 10.89 36.32
C GLY A 644 2.18 10.41 34.87
N SER A 645 3.02 10.89 33.91
CA SER A 645 3.07 10.43 32.53
C SER A 645 3.67 9.02 32.37
N ALA A 646 4.64 8.64 33.22
CA ALA A 646 5.25 7.31 33.25
C ALA A 646 4.23 6.18 33.56
N HIS A 647 3.17 6.49 34.30
CA HIS A 647 2.14 5.50 34.66
C HIS A 647 1.22 5.12 33.49
N SER A 648 0.95 6.04 32.57
CA SER A 648 0.15 5.78 31.36
C SER A 648 0.92 4.96 30.34
N LEU A 649 2.23 5.22 30.18
CA LEU A 649 3.09 4.50 29.25
C LEU A 649 3.39 3.05 29.69
N ARG A 650 3.55 2.80 31.01
CA ARG A 650 3.68 1.44 31.57
C ARG A 650 2.49 0.53 31.28
N ARG A 651 1.30 1.10 31.02
CA ARG A 651 0.11 0.34 30.59
C ARG A 651 0.13 -0.03 29.10
N LEU A 652 0.85 0.72 28.28
CA LEU A 652 0.96 0.51 26.84
C LEU A 652 2.16 -0.38 26.47
N VAL A 653 3.25 -0.30 27.27
CA VAL A 653 4.43 -1.16 27.08
C VAL A 653 4.14 -2.50 27.73
N ARG A 654 3.89 -3.53 26.93
CA ARG A 654 3.59 -4.89 27.41
C ARG A 654 4.68 -5.86 26.98
N PRO A 655 5.05 -6.80 27.86
CA PRO A 655 5.91 -7.91 27.46
C PRO A 655 5.28 -8.69 26.30
N VAL A 656 6.08 -9.02 25.32
CA VAL A 656 5.71 -9.92 24.22
C VAL A 656 6.03 -11.37 24.64
N GLY A 657 5.44 -12.34 23.96
CA GLY A 657 5.63 -13.74 24.26
C GLY A 657 7.12 -14.17 24.35
N PRO A 658 7.43 -15.24 25.07
CA PRO A 658 8.83 -15.64 25.35
C PRO A 658 9.64 -15.93 24.09
N GLU A 659 9.01 -16.42 23.04
CA GLU A 659 9.67 -16.74 21.78
C GLU A 659 10.16 -15.49 21.04
N ALA A 660 9.32 -14.47 20.87
CA ALA A 660 9.70 -13.18 20.26
C ALA A 660 10.79 -12.49 21.09
N THR A 661 10.68 -12.54 22.42
CA THR A 661 11.69 -12.03 23.35
C THR A 661 13.03 -12.71 23.16
N GLN A 662 13.06 -14.04 23.15
CA GLN A 662 14.29 -14.83 22.99
C GLN A 662 14.96 -14.52 21.65
N ARG A 663 14.21 -14.37 20.57
CA ARG A 663 14.76 -14.04 19.26
C ARG A 663 15.42 -12.65 19.23
N ALA A 664 14.75 -11.64 19.80
CA ALA A 664 15.31 -10.28 19.91
C ALA A 664 16.61 -10.24 20.72
N LEU A 665 16.78 -11.13 21.69
CA LEU A 665 17.99 -11.22 22.52
C LEU A 665 19.10 -12.09 21.89
N THR A 666 18.75 -13.07 21.06
CA THR A 666 19.73 -14.00 20.46
C THR A 666 20.56 -13.31 19.37
N ASP A 667 19.93 -12.54 18.49
CA ASP A 667 20.60 -11.73 17.48
C ASP A 667 19.92 -10.37 17.35
N PRO A 668 20.25 -9.41 18.26
CA PRO A 668 19.65 -8.09 18.25
C PRO A 668 19.83 -7.32 16.93
N ALA A 669 20.97 -7.51 16.24
CA ALA A 669 21.26 -6.81 15.00
C ALA A 669 20.34 -7.29 13.86
N ALA A 670 20.20 -8.61 13.71
CA ALA A 670 19.26 -9.19 12.74
C ALA A 670 17.81 -8.83 13.05
N TRP A 671 17.44 -8.80 14.32
CA TRP A 671 16.11 -8.37 14.76
C TRP A 671 15.83 -6.89 14.39
N PHE A 672 16.76 -5.98 14.67
CA PHE A 672 16.63 -4.57 14.29
C PHE A 672 16.55 -4.39 12.78
N GLU A 673 17.33 -5.14 11.99
CA GLU A 673 17.26 -5.09 10.54
C GLU A 673 15.87 -5.50 10.03
N ALA A 674 15.27 -6.54 10.63
CA ALA A 674 13.97 -7.05 10.25
C ALA A 674 12.81 -6.13 10.66
N GLU A 675 12.88 -5.47 11.82
CA GLU A 675 11.76 -4.72 12.38
C GLU A 675 11.83 -3.20 12.12
N ALA A 676 12.97 -2.64 11.73
CA ALA A 676 13.19 -1.20 11.67
C ALA A 676 12.17 -0.46 10.78
N ASP A 677 11.83 -1.00 9.63
CA ASP A 677 10.89 -0.36 8.70
C ASP A 677 9.44 -0.44 9.22
N ALA A 678 9.08 -1.53 9.88
CA ALA A 678 7.77 -1.70 10.51
C ALA A 678 7.61 -0.76 11.72
N ILE A 679 8.65 -0.62 12.54
CA ILE A 679 8.66 0.31 13.67
C ILE A 679 8.58 1.75 13.16
N ALA A 680 9.33 2.12 12.11
CA ALA A 680 9.28 3.46 11.53
C ALA A 680 7.87 3.82 11.05
N ALA A 681 7.21 2.93 10.31
CA ALA A 681 5.83 3.11 9.87
C ALA A 681 4.85 3.23 11.06
N ALA A 682 5.05 2.43 12.11
CA ALA A 682 4.23 2.48 13.32
C ALA A 682 4.42 3.80 14.10
N VAL A 683 5.63 4.35 14.15
CA VAL A 683 5.92 5.67 14.74
C VAL A 683 5.19 6.78 13.99
N GLU A 684 5.29 6.80 12.66
CA GLU A 684 4.61 7.79 11.82
C GLU A 684 3.08 7.69 11.99
N ARG A 685 2.54 6.47 12.04
CA ARG A 685 1.11 6.25 12.25
C ARG A 685 0.65 6.66 13.65
N ALA A 686 1.44 6.38 14.68
CA ALA A 686 1.14 6.82 16.04
C ALA A 686 1.13 8.35 16.17
N ALA A 687 2.07 9.02 15.50
CA ALA A 687 2.11 10.49 15.41
C ALA A 687 0.88 11.08 14.72
N ALA A 688 0.36 10.39 13.70
CA ALA A 688 -0.88 10.77 13.01
C ALA A 688 -2.15 10.53 13.84
N LEU A 689 -2.10 9.60 14.80
CA LEU A 689 -3.19 9.28 15.73
C LEU A 689 -3.10 10.02 17.08
N ASP A 690 -2.26 11.06 17.15
CA ASP A 690 -2.00 11.88 18.34
C ASP A 690 -1.47 11.08 19.57
N LEU A 691 -0.84 9.92 19.32
CA LEU A 691 -0.12 9.15 20.35
C LEU A 691 1.30 9.71 20.54
N HIS A 692 1.40 11.04 20.76
CA HIS A 692 2.65 11.81 20.73
C HIS A 692 3.73 11.25 21.65
N THR A 693 3.41 10.96 22.91
CA THR A 693 4.41 10.46 23.87
C THR A 693 5.02 9.14 23.41
N LEU A 694 4.19 8.19 22.93
CA LEU A 694 4.66 6.89 22.48
C LEU A 694 5.48 7.00 21.18
N SER A 695 5.07 7.86 20.26
CA SER A 695 5.84 8.10 19.03
C SER A 695 7.18 8.75 19.30
N CYS A 696 7.27 9.69 20.26
CA CYS A 696 8.53 10.33 20.68
C CYS A 696 9.51 9.31 21.28
N GLU A 697 9.03 8.48 22.20
CA GLU A 697 9.87 7.48 22.88
C GLU A 697 10.34 6.39 21.89
N ALA A 698 9.47 5.94 21.01
CA ALA A 698 9.85 4.93 20.01
C ALA A 698 10.84 5.49 18.97
N ALA A 699 10.66 6.72 18.50
CA ALA A 699 11.60 7.37 17.61
C ALA A 699 12.98 7.55 18.28
N ALA A 700 13.02 7.97 19.54
CA ALA A 700 14.26 8.10 20.32
C ALA A 700 14.95 6.75 20.58
N ALA A 701 14.17 5.69 20.85
CA ALA A 701 14.72 4.34 21.02
C ALA A 701 15.38 3.80 19.74
N LEU A 702 14.82 4.06 18.57
CA LEU A 702 15.43 3.70 17.29
C LEU A 702 16.74 4.46 17.03
N CYS A 703 16.83 5.72 17.48
CA CYS A 703 18.02 6.53 17.36
C CYS A 703 19.22 5.90 18.07
N SER A 704 19.02 5.35 19.27
CA SER A 704 20.10 4.78 20.09
C SER A 704 20.51 3.37 19.68
N SER A 705 19.83 2.71 18.76
CA SER A 705 20.08 1.30 18.41
C SER A 705 20.18 1.00 16.93
N ALA A 706 19.10 1.18 16.18
CA ALA A 706 18.99 0.70 14.80
C ALA A 706 19.54 1.69 13.76
N TYR A 707 19.25 2.98 13.94
CA TYR A 707 19.56 3.99 12.94
C TYR A 707 21.03 4.36 12.89
N THR A 708 21.70 4.41 14.04
CA THR A 708 23.11 4.73 14.13
C THR A 708 24.00 3.61 13.54
N VAL A 709 23.64 2.34 13.78
CA VAL A 709 24.42 1.19 13.30
C VAL A 709 24.21 0.95 11.79
N GLY A 710 23.00 1.22 11.29
CA GLY A 710 22.62 0.93 9.90
C GLY A 710 22.70 2.12 8.94
N ASN A 711 23.13 3.30 9.38
CA ASN A 711 23.15 4.55 8.58
C ASN A 711 21.78 4.86 7.91
N ARG A 712 20.68 4.54 8.61
CA ARG A 712 19.31 4.72 8.09
C ARG A 712 18.82 6.16 8.27
N PHE A 713 19.55 7.13 7.72
CA PHE A 713 19.35 8.56 7.94
C PHE A 713 17.98 9.08 7.48
N GLU A 714 17.43 8.55 6.41
CA GLU A 714 16.13 8.96 5.92
C GLU A 714 14.99 8.53 6.84
N ALA A 715 14.98 7.26 7.28
CA ALA A 715 14.02 6.74 8.23
C ALA A 715 14.13 7.44 9.59
N TRP A 716 15.38 7.75 10.02
CA TRP A 716 15.64 8.54 11.22
C TRP A 716 15.01 9.93 11.12
N TRP A 717 15.24 10.64 10.01
CA TRP A 717 14.64 11.95 9.79
C TRP A 717 13.11 11.89 9.80
N ARG A 718 12.51 10.99 9.02
CA ARG A 718 11.05 10.88 8.88
C ARG A 718 10.35 10.62 10.21
N THR A 719 10.85 9.65 10.99
CA THR A 719 10.26 9.29 12.29
C THR A 719 10.35 10.45 13.28
N HIS A 720 11.50 11.13 13.35
CA HIS A 720 11.68 12.27 14.24
C HIS A 720 10.86 13.49 13.81
N ASP A 721 10.76 13.78 12.52
CA ASP A 721 9.97 14.90 12.00
C ASP A 721 8.48 14.69 12.30
N ALA A 722 7.94 13.49 12.03
CA ALA A 722 6.56 13.14 12.33
C ALA A 722 6.24 13.20 13.84
N ALA A 723 7.11 12.62 14.66
CA ALA A 723 6.94 12.62 16.11
C ALA A 723 7.08 14.03 16.70
N LEU A 724 8.01 14.86 16.18
CA LEU A 724 8.23 16.25 16.60
C LEU A 724 7.02 17.12 16.26
N ALA A 725 6.44 16.94 15.06
CA ALA A 725 5.20 17.61 14.70
C ALA A 725 4.04 17.26 15.64
N ALA A 726 3.93 15.98 16.03
CA ALA A 726 2.92 15.51 16.98
C ALA A 726 3.16 16.07 18.42
N ALA A 727 4.41 16.05 18.90
CA ALA A 727 4.78 16.62 20.18
C ALA A 727 4.44 18.13 20.26
N ARG A 728 4.73 18.88 19.21
CA ARG A 728 4.40 20.31 19.13
C ARG A 728 2.90 20.58 19.11
N ARG A 729 2.11 19.76 18.39
CA ARG A 729 0.64 19.89 18.41
C ARG A 729 0.06 19.62 19.80
N ALA A 730 0.67 18.68 20.52
CA ALA A 730 0.25 18.30 21.88
C ALA A 730 0.87 19.15 23.00
N GLU A 731 1.69 20.17 22.64
CA GLU A 731 2.47 20.98 23.59
C GLU A 731 3.37 20.14 24.54
N ASP A 732 3.80 18.95 24.07
CA ASP A 732 4.70 18.06 24.80
C ASP A 732 6.15 18.56 24.65
N ARG A 733 6.50 19.54 25.48
CA ARG A 733 7.82 20.17 25.52
C ARG A 733 8.95 19.16 25.85
N ALA A 734 8.64 18.14 26.61
CA ALA A 734 9.59 17.11 26.98
C ALA A 734 9.86 16.15 25.80
N GLY A 735 8.81 15.72 25.09
CA GLY A 735 8.95 14.97 23.82
C GLY A 735 9.69 15.79 22.76
N GLU A 736 9.38 17.10 22.66
CA GLU A 736 10.11 18.00 21.75
C GLU A 736 11.61 18.04 22.06
N ALA A 737 12.00 18.21 23.31
CA ALA A 737 13.40 18.23 23.73
C ALA A 737 14.12 16.91 23.39
N LEU A 738 13.48 15.78 23.67
CA LEU A 738 14.00 14.43 23.38
C LEU A 738 14.29 14.25 21.89
N LEU A 739 13.35 14.63 21.01
CA LEU A 739 13.49 14.50 19.57
C LEU A 739 14.51 15.47 18.96
N LEU A 740 14.64 16.69 19.53
CA LEU A 740 15.68 17.63 19.13
C LEU A 740 17.09 17.10 19.44
N ILE A 741 17.28 16.35 20.54
CA ILE A 741 18.53 15.63 20.80
C ILE A 741 18.78 14.60 19.71
N GLY A 742 17.77 13.79 19.33
CA GLY A 742 17.88 12.79 18.27
C GLY A 742 18.20 13.42 16.90
N LEU A 743 17.57 14.55 16.56
CA LEU A 743 17.87 15.30 15.32
C LEU A 743 19.28 15.92 15.36
N GLY A 744 19.70 16.38 16.52
CA GLY A 744 21.07 16.84 16.72
C GLY A 744 22.11 15.75 16.45
N GLN A 745 21.84 14.53 16.94
CA GLN A 745 22.68 13.36 16.67
C GLN A 745 22.65 12.97 15.19
N LEU A 746 21.47 12.95 14.55
CA LEU A 746 21.35 12.69 13.12
C LEU A 746 22.23 13.63 12.28
N ARG A 747 22.18 14.94 12.55
CA ARG A 747 22.99 15.90 11.85
C ARG A 747 24.49 15.76 12.13
N TYR A 748 24.83 15.30 13.34
CA TYR A 748 26.20 14.95 13.69
C TYR A 748 26.73 13.76 12.85
N GLU A 749 25.93 12.68 12.73
CA GLU A 749 26.31 11.51 11.92
C GLU A 749 26.37 11.81 10.41
N GLN A 750 25.74 12.90 9.97
CA GLN A 750 25.80 13.40 8.60
C GLN A 750 26.91 14.44 8.37
N ASP A 751 27.80 14.66 9.32
CA ASP A 751 28.85 15.68 9.32
C ASP A 751 28.32 17.13 9.19
N ARG A 752 27.00 17.35 9.48
CA ARG A 752 26.35 18.67 9.42
C ARG A 752 26.44 19.36 10.79
N PHE A 753 27.65 19.63 11.24
CA PHE A 753 27.94 20.14 12.58
C PHE A 753 27.27 21.45 12.96
N PRO A 754 27.13 22.46 12.07
CA PRO A 754 26.42 23.70 12.42
C PRO A 754 24.94 23.47 12.76
N GLU A 755 24.24 22.61 12.00
CA GLU A 755 22.85 22.27 12.25
C GLU A 755 22.69 21.42 13.51
N SER A 756 23.58 20.44 13.69
CA SER A 756 23.67 19.61 14.91
C SER A 756 23.77 20.50 16.15
N GLN A 757 24.67 21.49 16.17
CA GLN A 757 24.78 22.46 17.26
C GLN A 757 23.47 23.24 17.50
N GLY A 758 22.76 23.61 16.44
CA GLY A 758 21.45 24.29 16.51
C GLY A 758 20.41 23.47 17.27
N TYR A 759 20.25 22.20 16.91
CA TYR A 759 19.33 21.29 17.55
C TYR A 759 19.69 21.03 19.03
N PHE A 760 20.95 20.74 19.32
CA PHE A 760 21.39 20.51 20.72
C PHE A 760 21.20 21.73 21.61
N LYS A 761 21.43 22.96 21.10
CA LYS A 761 21.20 24.19 21.85
C LYS A 761 19.73 24.40 22.19
N GLN A 762 18.85 24.17 21.21
CA GLN A 762 17.41 24.24 21.42
C GLN A 762 16.96 23.20 22.48
N ALA A 763 17.41 21.97 22.35
CA ALA A 763 17.13 20.90 23.32
C ALA A 763 17.60 21.26 24.72
N ALA A 764 18.86 21.76 24.88
CA ALA A 764 19.38 22.15 26.18
C ALA A 764 18.58 23.30 26.83
N GLY A 765 18.09 24.25 26.02
CA GLY A 765 17.23 25.34 26.47
C GLY A 765 15.89 24.81 27.01
N LEU A 766 15.23 23.92 26.24
CA LEU A 766 13.97 23.29 26.64
C LEU A 766 14.13 22.44 27.91
N CYS A 767 15.19 21.64 27.99
CA CYS A 767 15.47 20.82 29.19
C CYS A 767 15.70 21.70 30.44
N ALA A 768 16.36 22.85 30.27
CA ALA A 768 16.56 23.83 31.38
C ALA A 768 15.22 24.39 31.86
N GLU A 769 14.32 24.79 30.94
CA GLU A 769 12.97 25.29 31.26
C GLU A 769 12.14 24.23 32.03
N LEU A 770 12.33 22.94 31.66
CA LEU A 770 11.63 21.82 32.26
C LEU A 770 12.27 21.30 33.57
N GLY A 771 13.46 21.77 33.91
CA GLY A 771 14.24 21.21 35.02
C GLY A 771 14.74 19.78 34.76
N ASP A 772 14.80 19.34 33.50
CA ASP A 772 15.33 18.03 33.09
C ASP A 772 16.86 18.06 33.01
N VAL A 773 17.49 17.81 34.12
CA VAL A 773 18.98 17.81 34.26
C VAL A 773 19.59 16.72 33.36
N ARG A 774 18.97 15.56 33.21
CA ARG A 774 19.48 14.45 32.42
C ARG A 774 19.44 14.80 30.93
N GLY A 775 18.28 15.26 30.40
CA GLY A 775 18.14 15.71 29.04
C GLY A 775 19.07 16.87 28.71
N GLN A 776 19.26 17.82 29.63
CA GLN A 776 20.19 18.93 29.48
C GLN A 776 21.65 18.43 29.40
N ALA A 777 22.05 17.50 30.24
CA ALA A 777 23.39 16.90 30.20
C ALA A 777 23.62 16.14 28.89
N ALA A 778 22.62 15.38 28.39
CA ALA A 778 22.67 14.69 27.09
C ALA A 778 22.82 15.68 25.93
N ALA A 779 22.06 16.76 25.92
CA ALA A 779 22.18 17.81 24.92
C ALA A 779 23.57 18.48 24.94
N PHE A 780 24.14 18.72 26.12
CA PHE A 780 25.51 19.24 26.27
C PHE A 780 26.56 18.24 25.78
N ALA A 781 26.40 16.96 26.05
CA ALA A 781 27.33 15.94 25.54
C ALA A 781 27.37 15.94 24.00
N GLY A 782 26.20 15.96 23.32
CA GLY A 782 26.10 16.07 21.89
C GLY A 782 26.62 17.39 21.34
N LEU A 783 26.26 18.52 21.96
CA LEU A 783 26.77 19.85 21.57
C LEU A 783 28.30 19.93 21.69
N GLY A 784 28.86 19.42 22.79
CA GLY A 784 30.30 19.41 22.98
C GLY A 784 31.02 18.55 21.95
N SER A 785 30.48 17.42 21.57
CA SER A 785 31.00 16.58 20.48
C SER A 785 30.97 17.33 19.15
N ALA A 786 29.84 17.96 18.78
CA ALA A 786 29.71 18.74 17.55
C ALA A 786 30.63 19.99 17.51
N LEU A 787 30.88 20.61 18.67
CA LEU A 787 31.83 21.70 18.79
C LEU A 787 33.27 21.23 18.60
N ARG A 788 33.62 20.03 19.09
CA ARG A 788 34.95 19.44 18.89
C ARG A 788 35.24 19.23 17.41
N GLU A 789 34.31 18.60 16.69
CA GLU A 789 34.49 18.36 15.25
C GLU A 789 34.55 19.66 14.43
N ALA A 790 33.81 20.68 14.84
CA ALA A 790 33.90 22.03 14.29
C ALA A 790 35.20 22.78 14.71
N GLY A 791 36.11 22.14 15.46
CA GLY A 791 37.38 22.73 15.92
C GLY A 791 37.27 23.77 17.01
N ARG A 792 36.12 23.93 17.66
CA ARG A 792 35.88 24.88 18.75
C ARG A 792 36.21 24.26 20.10
N LEU A 793 37.48 23.86 20.30
CA LEU A 793 37.91 22.96 21.36
C LEU A 793 37.64 23.52 22.77
N ARG A 794 37.83 24.83 23.05
CA ARG A 794 37.53 25.40 24.37
C ARG A 794 36.04 25.40 24.66
N ALA A 795 35.21 25.81 23.72
CA ALA A 795 33.77 25.77 23.87
C ALA A 795 33.25 24.33 24.06
N ALA A 796 33.89 23.37 23.36
CA ALA A 796 33.60 21.96 23.53
C ALA A 796 33.94 21.48 24.97
N GLN A 797 35.10 21.89 25.50
CA GLN A 797 35.52 21.57 26.86
C GLN A 797 34.51 22.10 27.89
N GLU A 798 34.18 23.40 27.81
CA GLU A 798 33.25 24.02 28.76
C GLU A 798 31.88 23.32 28.74
N THR A 799 31.40 22.99 27.55
CA THR A 799 30.13 22.32 27.35
C THR A 799 30.15 20.89 27.89
N LEU A 800 31.20 20.12 27.63
CA LEU A 800 31.36 18.75 28.11
C LEU A 800 31.54 18.64 29.62
N VAL A 801 32.19 19.60 30.24
CA VAL A 801 32.29 19.66 31.73
C VAL A 801 30.88 19.78 32.32
N ARG A 802 30.02 20.63 31.77
CA ARG A 802 28.60 20.72 32.19
C ARG A 802 27.85 19.42 32.04
N ALA A 803 28.09 18.68 30.95
CA ALA A 803 27.51 17.36 30.75
C ALA A 803 27.98 16.36 31.80
N VAL A 804 29.29 16.31 32.03
CA VAL A 804 29.91 15.44 33.06
C VAL A 804 29.37 15.75 34.46
N ASP A 805 29.26 17.01 34.84
CA ASP A 805 28.74 17.41 36.16
C ASP A 805 27.26 17.01 36.30
N GLY A 806 26.42 17.22 35.29
CA GLY A 806 25.02 16.81 35.34
C GLY A 806 24.85 15.30 35.48
N PHE A 807 25.57 14.50 34.71
CA PHE A 807 25.50 13.03 34.81
C PHE A 807 26.12 12.50 36.13
N ARG A 808 27.12 13.16 36.64
CA ARG A 808 27.73 12.82 37.92
C ARG A 808 26.76 13.07 39.09
N GLU A 809 26.05 14.20 39.06
CA GLU A 809 25.01 14.53 40.06
C GLU A 809 23.89 13.50 40.05
N LEU A 810 23.50 13.01 38.88
CA LEU A 810 22.46 12.02 38.72
C LEU A 810 22.92 10.57 38.95
N HIS A 811 24.20 10.31 39.18
CA HIS A 811 24.77 8.96 39.22
C HIS A 811 24.47 8.15 37.97
N ASP A 812 24.37 8.81 36.79
CA ASP A 812 24.09 8.20 35.50
C ASP A 812 25.39 7.70 34.87
N ASP A 813 25.77 6.46 35.16
CA ASP A 813 27.03 5.86 34.68
C ASP A 813 27.14 5.81 33.13
N PRO A 814 26.06 5.49 32.33
CA PRO A 814 26.12 5.55 30.88
C PRO A 814 26.48 6.96 30.36
N GLY A 815 25.76 7.98 30.80
CA GLY A 815 25.99 9.37 30.43
C GLY A 815 27.35 9.89 30.87
N LEU A 816 27.73 9.54 32.11
CA LEU A 816 29.02 9.89 32.70
C LEU A 816 30.19 9.28 31.93
N GLY A 817 30.11 7.99 31.62
CA GLY A 817 31.15 7.29 30.83
C GLY A 817 31.39 7.92 29.48
N LEU A 818 30.30 8.21 28.74
CA LEU A 818 30.37 8.83 27.43
C LEU A 818 30.92 10.26 27.49
N SER A 819 30.36 11.10 28.37
CA SER A 819 30.73 12.51 28.48
C SER A 819 32.18 12.68 28.94
N CYS A 820 32.63 11.85 29.88
CA CYS A 820 34.03 11.82 30.33
C CYS A 820 34.96 11.38 29.17
N ARG A 821 34.59 10.42 28.35
CA ARG A 821 35.39 10.02 27.17
C ARG A 821 35.49 11.14 26.14
N TYR A 822 34.42 11.87 25.88
CA TYR A 822 34.46 13.04 24.99
C TYR A 822 35.31 14.20 25.60
N ALA A 823 35.13 14.52 26.88
CA ALA A 823 35.91 15.52 27.56
C ALA A 823 37.41 15.17 27.57
N GLY A 824 37.74 13.91 27.85
CA GLY A 824 39.12 13.41 27.75
C GLY A 824 39.71 13.53 26.35
N SER A 825 38.92 13.27 25.31
CA SER A 825 39.38 13.46 23.92
C SER A 825 39.64 14.93 23.58
N VAL A 826 38.81 15.87 24.08
CA VAL A 826 39.01 17.31 23.87
C VAL A 826 40.28 17.80 24.61
N GLN A 827 40.47 17.32 25.84
CA GLN A 827 41.69 17.67 26.59
C GLN A 827 42.97 17.12 25.93
N LEU A 828 42.92 15.95 25.33
CA LEU A 828 44.00 15.42 24.51
C LEU A 828 44.32 16.34 23.30
N GLU A 829 43.30 16.86 22.64
CA GLU A 829 43.44 17.80 21.52
C GLU A 829 44.06 19.15 21.98
N LEU A 830 43.67 19.65 23.14
CA LEU A 830 44.21 20.88 23.74
C LEU A 830 45.62 20.70 24.32
N GLY A 831 46.08 19.44 24.55
CA GLY A 831 47.38 19.11 25.10
C GLY A 831 47.44 19.04 26.65
N ASP A 832 46.28 19.06 27.32
CA ASP A 832 46.23 18.79 28.76
C ASP A 832 46.07 17.28 29.00
N PHE A 833 47.20 16.60 28.94
CA PHE A 833 47.25 15.14 29.10
C PHE A 833 46.84 14.65 30.48
N ALA A 834 47.06 15.46 31.54
CA ALA A 834 46.69 15.11 32.89
C ALA A 834 45.17 15.13 33.10
N ALA A 835 44.54 16.20 32.61
CA ALA A 835 43.08 16.30 32.66
C ALA A 835 42.44 15.22 31.74
N SER A 836 43.02 15.01 30.54
CA SER A 836 42.56 13.96 29.59
C SER A 836 42.54 12.58 30.27
N ARG A 837 43.65 12.20 30.91
CA ARG A 837 43.76 10.91 31.63
C ARG A 837 42.75 10.81 32.77
N SER A 838 42.56 11.86 33.56
CA SER A 838 41.60 11.88 34.67
C SER A 838 40.18 11.61 34.22
N PHE A 839 39.71 12.28 33.13
CA PHE A 839 38.39 12.03 32.53
C PHE A 839 38.26 10.62 31.98
N LEU A 840 39.30 10.14 31.27
CA LEU A 840 39.27 8.79 30.68
C LEU A 840 39.29 7.68 31.75
N ASP A 841 40.03 7.88 32.86
CA ASP A 841 39.99 6.94 33.98
C ASP A 841 38.63 6.92 34.66
N GLU A 842 37.91 8.06 34.76
CA GLU A 842 36.55 8.14 35.28
C GLU A 842 35.57 7.43 34.32
N SER A 843 35.70 7.66 33.03
CA SER A 843 34.95 6.96 31.97
C SER A 843 35.15 5.45 32.09
N LEU A 844 36.38 4.99 32.23
CA LEU A 844 36.70 3.54 32.34
C LEU A 844 36.05 2.92 33.58
N ARG A 845 36.08 3.64 34.72
CA ARG A 845 35.41 3.18 35.95
C ARG A 845 33.89 3.08 35.74
N ALA A 846 33.26 4.07 35.13
CA ALA A 846 31.82 4.05 34.81
C ALA A 846 31.44 2.87 33.96
N TYR A 847 32.11 2.66 32.83
CA TYR A 847 31.82 1.54 31.91
C TYR A 847 32.10 0.18 32.54
N ARG A 848 33.08 0.04 33.43
CA ARG A 848 33.32 -1.21 34.16
C ARG A 848 32.22 -1.50 35.19
N ARG A 849 31.66 -0.49 35.88
CA ARG A 849 30.49 -0.67 36.76
C ARG A 849 29.28 -1.16 35.95
N LEU A 850 29.11 -0.65 34.75
CA LEU A 850 28.05 -1.05 33.83
C LEU A 850 28.25 -2.44 33.21
N GLY A 851 29.46 -3.00 33.23
CA GLY A 851 29.81 -4.19 32.44
C GLY A 851 29.86 -3.92 30.93
N SER A 852 29.92 -2.66 30.49
CA SER A 852 29.91 -2.28 29.06
C SER A 852 31.28 -2.53 28.43
N ARG A 853 31.47 -3.70 27.82
CA ARG A 853 32.71 -4.09 27.12
C ARG A 853 33.04 -3.15 25.98
N ARG A 854 32.03 -2.64 25.25
CA ARG A 854 32.22 -1.67 24.18
C ARG A 854 32.71 -0.33 24.71
N GLY A 855 32.05 0.22 25.72
CA GLY A 855 32.46 1.48 26.37
C GLY A 855 33.88 1.38 26.97
N GLU A 856 34.21 0.25 27.62
CA GLU A 856 35.57 -0.03 28.11
C GLU A 856 36.59 -0.01 26.98
N SER A 857 36.33 -0.71 25.86
CA SER A 857 37.25 -0.78 24.73
C SER A 857 37.52 0.58 24.08
N LEU A 858 36.48 1.40 23.86
CA LEU A 858 36.60 2.74 23.29
C LEU A 858 37.40 3.67 24.21
N THR A 859 37.23 3.53 25.54
CA THR A 859 37.97 4.30 26.53
C THR A 859 39.43 3.86 26.59
N LEU A 860 39.71 2.55 26.53
CA LEU A 860 41.10 2.03 26.46
C LEU A 860 41.83 2.52 25.21
N ARG A 861 41.12 2.55 24.04
CA ARG A 861 41.68 3.15 22.83
C ARG A 861 42.00 4.61 23.04
N SER A 862 41.12 5.40 23.66
CA SER A 862 41.36 6.83 23.94
C SER A 862 42.55 7.03 24.92
N LEU A 863 42.69 6.21 25.96
CA LEU A 863 43.88 6.20 26.83
C LEU A 863 45.16 5.87 26.04
N GLY A 864 45.07 4.88 25.13
CA GLY A 864 46.22 4.60 24.23
C GLY A 864 46.65 5.81 23.41
N LEU A 865 45.70 6.64 22.93
CA LEU A 865 46.00 7.88 22.24
C LEU A 865 46.73 8.90 23.14
N VAL A 866 46.36 8.99 24.41
CA VAL A 866 47.04 9.85 25.40
C VAL A 866 48.48 9.38 25.65
N HIS A 867 48.69 8.08 25.90
CA HIS A 867 50.02 7.48 26.11
C HIS A 867 50.91 7.67 24.86
N ARG A 868 50.32 7.51 23.65
CA ARG A 868 51.06 7.79 22.41
C ARG A 868 51.49 9.26 22.32
N ALA A 869 50.63 10.21 22.69
CA ALA A 869 50.96 11.64 22.70
C ALA A 869 52.06 11.99 23.69
N LEU A 870 52.15 11.24 24.78
CA LEU A 870 53.21 11.35 25.77
C LEU A 870 54.53 10.65 25.36
N GLY A 871 54.56 9.94 24.20
CA GLY A 871 55.72 9.16 23.75
C GLY A 871 55.84 7.77 24.40
N GLU A 872 54.85 7.35 25.19
CA GLU A 872 54.81 6.08 25.92
C GLU A 872 54.26 4.97 25.02
N TYR A 873 54.92 4.66 23.87
CA TYR A 873 54.43 3.87 22.77
C TYR A 873 54.10 2.41 23.15
N ALA A 874 54.86 1.80 24.07
CA ALA A 874 54.62 0.44 24.55
C ALA A 874 53.30 0.35 25.32
N ALA A 875 53.01 1.30 26.23
CA ALA A 875 51.76 1.38 26.96
C ALA A 875 50.60 1.67 26.02
N ALA A 876 50.82 2.53 24.98
CA ALA A 876 49.79 2.83 23.99
C ALA A 876 49.42 1.59 23.14
N GLU A 877 50.42 0.76 22.78
CA GLU A 877 50.21 -0.50 22.08
C GLU A 877 49.41 -1.49 22.93
N GLU A 878 49.79 -1.67 24.21
CA GLU A 878 49.11 -2.56 25.14
C GLU A 878 47.61 -2.18 25.29
N LEU A 879 47.35 -0.89 25.55
CA LEU A 879 45.97 -0.42 25.76
C LEU A 879 45.11 -0.56 24.50
N SER A 880 45.69 -0.21 23.33
CA SER A 880 45.03 -0.40 22.04
C SER A 880 44.85 -1.89 21.69
N GLY A 881 45.79 -2.76 22.05
CA GLY A 881 45.69 -4.22 21.93
C GLY A 881 44.51 -4.77 22.72
N ARG A 882 44.38 -4.40 23.98
CA ARG A 882 43.24 -4.76 24.83
C ARG A 882 41.91 -4.27 24.24
N ALA A 883 41.89 -3.07 23.64
CA ALA A 883 40.72 -2.57 22.98
C ALA A 883 40.36 -3.46 21.75
N VAL A 884 41.35 -3.87 20.94
CA VAL A 884 41.18 -4.80 19.81
C VAL A 884 40.62 -6.14 20.28
N ASP A 885 41.19 -6.74 21.34
CA ASP A 885 40.77 -8.02 21.90
C ASP A 885 39.29 -8.00 22.35
N LEU A 886 38.86 -6.90 22.99
CA LEU A 886 37.47 -6.73 23.39
C LEU A 886 36.54 -6.56 22.20
N LEU A 887 36.91 -5.73 21.21
CA LEU A 887 36.08 -5.43 20.05
C LEU A 887 35.96 -6.59 19.05
N SER A 888 36.98 -7.42 18.92
CA SER A 888 36.95 -8.60 18.05
C SER A 888 35.83 -9.60 18.40
N THR A 889 35.36 -9.57 19.65
CA THR A 889 34.28 -10.45 20.15
C THR A 889 32.91 -9.79 20.14
N LEU A 890 32.80 -8.50 19.79
CA LEU A 890 31.54 -7.72 19.90
C LEU A 890 30.81 -7.52 18.58
N GLY A 891 31.39 -7.94 17.45
CA GLY A 891 30.75 -7.74 16.14
C GLY A 891 30.63 -6.27 15.70
N ASP A 892 31.53 -5.40 16.17
CA ASP A 892 31.62 -3.98 15.77
C ASP A 892 32.86 -3.75 14.88
N PRO A 893 32.78 -4.07 13.57
CA PRO A 893 33.94 -4.05 12.71
C PRO A 893 34.58 -2.66 12.57
N LEU A 894 33.76 -1.59 12.62
CA LEU A 894 34.25 -0.24 12.44
C LEU A 894 35.07 0.22 13.65
N MET A 895 34.57 0.01 14.88
CA MET A 895 35.32 0.35 16.08
C MET A 895 36.56 -0.53 16.26
N LEU A 896 36.49 -1.78 15.81
CA LEU A 896 37.65 -2.66 15.74
C LEU A 896 38.72 -2.07 14.81
N ALA A 897 38.36 -1.62 13.60
CA ALA A 897 39.29 -0.99 12.66
C ALA A 897 39.97 0.26 13.27
N TYR A 898 39.22 1.10 13.97
CA TYR A 898 39.80 2.25 14.67
C TYR A 898 40.74 1.88 15.82
N ALA A 899 40.48 0.79 16.55
CA ALA A 899 41.39 0.31 17.58
C ALA A 899 42.65 -0.31 16.98
N MET A 900 42.54 -1.07 15.90
CA MET A 900 43.67 -1.62 15.13
C MET A 900 44.52 -0.48 14.58
N GLN A 901 43.96 0.56 14.00
CA GLN A 901 44.67 1.74 13.51
C GLN A 901 45.47 2.42 14.63
N ALA A 902 44.87 2.59 15.83
CA ALA A 902 45.58 3.18 16.98
C ALA A 902 46.75 2.32 17.44
N ARG A 903 46.61 0.99 17.42
CA ARG A 903 47.67 0.01 17.72
C ARG A 903 48.77 0.07 16.66
N ALA A 904 48.43 0.07 15.39
CA ALA A 904 49.37 0.14 14.27
C ALA A 904 50.24 1.41 14.35
N LYS A 905 49.66 2.57 14.67
CA LYS A 905 50.45 3.81 14.88
C LYS A 905 51.47 3.70 16.02
N SER A 906 51.12 2.97 17.08
CA SER A 906 52.07 2.72 18.19
C SER A 906 53.21 1.78 17.72
N ARG A 907 52.92 0.74 16.96
CA ARG A 907 53.90 -0.18 16.34
C ARG A 907 54.85 0.52 15.38
N ILE A 908 54.37 1.46 14.57
CA ILE A 908 55.21 2.27 13.69
C ILE A 908 56.28 3.03 14.55
N ARG A 909 55.84 3.65 15.64
CA ARG A 909 56.75 4.40 16.53
C ARG A 909 57.71 3.52 17.32
N LEU A 910 57.39 2.21 17.49
CA LEU A 910 58.29 1.19 18.08
C LEU A 910 59.21 0.55 17.03
N GLY A 911 59.19 0.99 15.78
CA GLY A 911 60.01 0.42 14.69
C GLY A 911 59.50 -0.87 14.08
N ARG A 912 58.25 -1.24 14.34
CA ARG A 912 57.59 -2.49 13.88
C ARG A 912 56.64 -2.21 12.71
N SER A 913 57.18 -1.50 11.69
CA SER A 913 56.39 -1.06 10.54
C SER A 913 55.80 -2.20 9.72
N ALA A 914 56.48 -3.38 9.64
CA ALA A 914 55.97 -4.52 8.86
C ALA A 914 54.69 -5.11 9.47
N GLU A 915 54.59 -5.17 10.80
CA GLU A 915 53.36 -5.64 11.47
C GLU A 915 52.25 -4.60 11.33
N ALA A 916 52.56 -3.31 11.36
CA ALA A 916 51.60 -2.25 11.17
C ALA A 916 51.05 -2.22 9.73
N ASP A 917 51.87 -2.50 8.70
CA ASP A 917 51.46 -2.48 7.30
C ASP A 917 50.32 -3.49 7.03
N ALA A 918 50.49 -4.74 7.48
CA ALA A 918 49.45 -5.77 7.31
C ALA A 918 48.13 -5.35 8.01
N GLU A 919 48.23 -4.89 9.28
CA GLU A 919 47.09 -4.48 10.07
C GLU A 919 46.33 -3.30 9.45
N ILE A 920 47.03 -2.32 8.87
CA ILE A 920 46.37 -1.15 8.25
C ILE A 920 45.65 -1.50 6.95
N ARG A 921 46.14 -2.50 6.20
CA ARG A 921 45.40 -2.99 5.01
C ARG A 921 44.09 -3.60 5.40
N ASP A 922 44.04 -4.42 6.46
CA ASP A 922 42.81 -4.96 7.02
C ASP A 922 41.85 -3.82 7.46
N VAL A 923 42.39 -2.77 8.10
CA VAL A 923 41.61 -1.58 8.48
C VAL A 923 40.99 -0.91 7.27
N LEU A 924 41.77 -0.73 6.17
CA LEU A 924 41.24 -0.11 4.95
C LEU A 924 40.15 -0.96 4.28
N ASP A 925 40.33 -2.28 4.27
CA ASP A 925 39.32 -3.18 3.70
C ASP A 925 38.00 -3.14 4.52
N ILE A 926 38.08 -3.09 5.84
CA ILE A 926 36.94 -2.94 6.71
C ILE A 926 36.25 -1.58 6.44
N CYS A 927 37.01 -0.46 6.46
CA CYS A 927 36.43 0.86 6.26
C CYS A 927 35.75 1.01 4.88
N ARG A 928 36.36 0.49 3.82
CA ARG A 928 35.77 0.46 2.47
C ARG A 928 34.51 -0.39 2.41
N GLY A 929 34.55 -1.58 3.00
CA GLY A 929 33.39 -2.47 3.09
C GLY A 929 32.21 -1.81 3.83
N GLN A 930 32.50 -1.00 4.85
CA GLN A 930 31.51 -0.24 5.63
C GLN A 930 31.19 1.15 5.02
N ARG A 931 31.85 1.54 3.90
CA ARG A 931 31.72 2.86 3.26
C ARG A 931 32.07 4.03 4.20
N ASP A 932 32.98 3.80 5.15
CA ASP A 932 33.46 4.80 6.09
C ASP A 932 34.62 5.60 5.51
N ARG A 933 34.32 6.75 4.91
CA ARG A 933 35.32 7.64 4.30
C ARG A 933 36.25 8.24 5.33
N PHE A 934 35.79 8.51 6.55
CA PHE A 934 36.65 9.02 7.64
C PHE A 934 37.71 7.98 8.03
N GLY A 935 37.32 6.75 8.27
CA GLY A 935 38.23 5.64 8.59
C GLY A 935 39.15 5.31 7.41
N GLU A 936 38.72 5.42 6.16
CA GLU A 936 39.55 5.25 5.00
C GLU A 936 40.69 6.31 4.95
N ALA A 937 40.36 7.60 5.11
CA ALA A 937 41.33 8.67 5.16
C ALA A 937 42.32 8.50 6.31
N LEU A 938 41.86 8.08 7.48
CA LEU A 938 42.70 7.79 8.65
C LEU A 938 43.60 6.59 8.42
N GLY A 939 43.13 5.53 7.79
CA GLY A 939 43.89 4.36 7.38
C GLY A 939 44.96 4.69 6.37
N MET A 940 44.60 5.42 5.28
CA MET A 940 45.54 5.87 4.24
C MET A 940 46.64 6.76 4.82
N ARG A 941 46.30 7.70 5.68
CA ARG A 941 47.31 8.51 6.40
C ARG A 941 48.27 7.63 7.20
N THR A 942 47.73 6.62 7.93
CA THR A 942 48.57 5.72 8.76
C THR A 942 49.44 4.81 7.90
N LEU A 943 48.91 4.38 6.75
CA LEU A 943 49.72 3.64 5.78
C LEU A 943 50.86 4.50 5.21
N GLY A 944 50.60 5.76 4.90
CA GLY A 944 51.62 6.71 4.48
C GLY A 944 52.70 6.93 5.56
N GLU A 945 52.33 7.02 6.86
CA GLU A 945 53.30 7.05 7.96
C GLU A 945 54.12 5.75 8.05
N CYS A 946 53.50 4.60 7.78
CA CYS A 946 54.19 3.30 7.75
C CYS A 946 55.19 3.20 6.59
N GLU A 947 54.82 3.64 5.39
CA GLU A 947 55.67 3.70 4.21
C GLU A 947 56.85 4.64 4.40
N LEU A 948 56.59 5.81 5.02
CA LEU A 948 57.67 6.77 5.37
C LEU A 948 58.67 6.15 6.35
N ALA A 949 58.18 5.48 7.41
CA ALA A 949 59.02 4.80 8.39
C ALA A 949 59.82 3.63 7.77
N ALA A 950 59.30 3.02 6.70
CA ALA A 950 60.01 1.99 5.91
C ALA A 950 60.96 2.57 4.84
N GLY A 951 61.04 3.87 4.67
CA GLY A 951 61.87 4.54 3.66
C GLY A 951 61.33 4.52 2.24
N ARG A 952 60.06 4.13 2.04
CA ARG A 952 59.42 4.10 0.72
C ARG A 952 58.71 5.44 0.44
N LEU A 953 59.49 6.44 0.04
CA LEU A 953 59.08 7.84 0.01
C LEU A 953 57.95 8.13 -1.01
N ASP A 954 58.05 7.54 -2.22
CA ASP A 954 57.04 7.76 -3.30
C ASP A 954 55.68 7.23 -2.92
N THR A 955 55.61 6.03 -2.34
CA THR A 955 54.37 5.44 -1.89
C THR A 955 53.82 6.14 -0.65
N ALA A 956 54.69 6.60 0.25
CA ALA A 956 54.29 7.43 1.40
C ALA A 956 53.62 8.72 0.95
N GLU A 957 54.20 9.40 -0.02
CA GLU A 957 53.65 10.63 -0.61
C GLU A 957 52.29 10.38 -1.27
N GLN A 958 52.19 9.32 -2.06
CA GLN A 958 50.90 8.96 -2.72
C GLN A 958 49.78 8.76 -1.69
N HIS A 959 50.02 7.97 -0.65
CA HIS A 959 49.00 7.69 0.37
C HIS A 959 48.66 8.91 1.19
N LEU A 960 49.66 9.73 1.58
CA LEU A 960 49.41 10.96 2.34
C LEU A 960 48.69 12.03 1.54
N THR A 961 49.00 12.18 0.24
CA THR A 961 48.28 13.10 -0.64
C THR A 961 46.80 12.66 -0.78
N ALA A 962 46.55 11.39 -1.09
CA ALA A 962 45.19 10.86 -1.23
C ALA A 962 44.41 10.98 0.10
N ALA A 963 45.07 10.81 1.26
CA ALA A 963 44.44 11.04 2.55
C ALA A 963 44.11 12.53 2.78
N ALA A 964 45.00 13.46 2.35
CA ALA A 964 44.77 14.90 2.47
C ALA A 964 43.61 15.37 1.59
N ASP A 965 43.50 14.84 0.36
CA ASP A 965 42.38 15.12 -0.56
C ASP A 965 41.05 14.62 0.02
N LEU A 966 41.07 13.41 0.59
CA LEU A 966 39.85 12.85 1.21
C LEU A 966 39.39 13.64 2.44
N TRP A 967 40.36 14.18 3.25
CA TRP A 967 40.00 15.09 4.35
C TRP A 967 39.45 16.43 3.87
N ASP A 968 39.93 16.91 2.73
CA ASP A 968 39.40 18.14 2.12
C ASP A 968 37.96 17.95 1.63
N ASP A 969 37.70 16.85 0.92
CA ASP A 969 36.33 16.44 0.52
C ASP A 969 35.39 16.32 1.71
N LEU A 970 35.88 15.83 2.86
CA LEU A 970 35.08 15.70 4.10
C LEU A 970 34.92 17.01 4.86
N GLY A 971 35.64 18.08 4.45
CA GLY A 971 35.60 19.38 5.13
C GLY A 971 36.22 19.34 6.56
N LEU A 972 37.25 18.51 6.78
CA LEU A 972 37.87 18.28 8.09
C LEU A 972 39.30 18.86 8.13
N PRO A 973 39.48 20.18 8.43
CA PRO A 973 40.76 20.87 8.37
C PRO A 973 41.82 20.32 9.33
N LEU A 974 41.44 19.94 10.57
CA LEU A 974 42.44 19.49 11.56
C LEU A 974 43.05 18.12 11.23
N PRO A 975 42.34 17.07 10.86
CA PRO A 975 42.90 15.84 10.31
C PRO A 975 43.75 16.08 9.06
N ARG A 976 43.28 16.96 8.16
CA ARG A 976 44.04 17.36 6.96
C ARG A 976 45.38 18.00 7.34
N ALA A 977 45.39 18.96 8.25
CA ALA A 977 46.62 19.61 8.71
C ALA A 977 47.62 18.61 9.31
N ARG A 978 47.16 17.63 10.08
CA ARG A 978 47.99 16.53 10.56
C ARG A 978 48.56 15.68 9.44
N THR A 979 47.79 15.47 8.38
CA THR A 979 48.27 14.74 7.20
C THR A 979 49.29 15.56 6.39
N LEU A 980 49.06 16.87 6.25
CA LEU A 980 50.03 17.78 5.60
C LEU A 980 51.35 17.84 6.37
N ARG A 981 51.34 17.83 7.73
CA ARG A 981 52.55 17.70 8.54
C ARG A 981 53.33 16.42 8.24
N ASP A 982 52.61 15.27 8.13
CA ASP A 982 53.24 13.98 7.85
C ASP A 982 53.75 13.92 6.40
N LEU A 983 53.05 14.56 5.46
CA LEU A 983 53.46 14.73 4.06
C LEU A 983 54.71 15.64 3.96
N ALA A 984 54.78 16.69 4.76
CA ALA A 984 55.97 17.54 4.85
C ALA A 984 57.21 16.74 5.30
N ALA A 985 57.06 15.81 6.22
CA ALA A 985 58.12 14.91 6.63
C ALA A 985 58.59 14.00 5.48
N ALA A 986 57.64 13.48 4.65
CA ALA A 986 57.96 12.67 3.47
C ALA A 986 58.71 13.50 2.43
N ARG A 987 58.25 14.71 2.12
CA ARG A 987 58.93 15.65 1.18
C ARG A 987 60.32 16.06 1.65
N GLU A 988 60.50 16.32 2.95
CA GLU A 988 61.80 16.63 3.53
C GLU A 988 62.77 15.43 3.39
N ALA A 989 62.29 14.21 3.68
CA ALA A 989 63.07 12.99 3.50
C ALA A 989 63.48 12.76 2.00
N ALA A 990 62.61 13.18 1.08
CA ALA A 990 62.87 13.16 -0.37
C ALA A 990 63.80 14.31 -0.82
N GLY A 991 64.16 15.23 0.05
CA GLY A 991 65.08 16.36 -0.25
C GLY A 991 64.38 17.67 -0.68
N ASP A 992 63.04 17.67 -0.82
CA ASP A 992 62.27 18.88 -1.19
C ASP A 992 61.90 19.71 0.04
N ARG A 993 62.88 20.44 0.56
CA ARG A 993 62.69 21.30 1.76
C ARG A 993 61.74 22.46 1.53
N ALA A 994 61.63 22.94 0.29
CA ALA A 994 60.77 24.08 -0.03
C ALA A 994 59.28 23.69 0.07
N ALA A 995 58.91 22.61 -0.57
CA ALA A 995 57.56 22.06 -0.46
C ALA A 995 57.26 21.65 0.99
N ALA A 996 58.17 21.01 1.71
CA ALA A 996 58.01 20.65 3.11
C ALA A 996 57.72 21.88 3.98
N GLY A 997 58.43 23.00 3.76
CA GLY A 997 58.22 24.26 4.47
C GLY A 997 56.84 24.87 4.23
N ALA A 998 56.35 24.84 2.98
CA ALA A 998 55.04 25.32 2.63
C ALA A 998 53.91 24.51 3.32
N LEU A 999 54.02 23.16 3.27
CA LEU A 999 53.04 22.28 3.92
C LEU A 999 53.01 22.45 5.44
N ARG A 1000 54.15 22.64 6.09
CA ARG A 1000 54.22 22.95 7.53
C ARG A 1000 53.58 24.28 7.86
N ALA A 1001 53.79 25.32 7.04
CA ALA A 1001 53.21 26.62 7.25
C ALA A 1001 51.67 26.55 7.18
N GLU A 1002 51.15 25.85 6.19
CA GLU A 1002 49.70 25.61 6.05
C GLU A 1002 49.14 24.83 7.27
N ALA A 1003 49.79 23.75 7.67
CA ALA A 1003 49.37 22.96 8.84
C ALA A 1003 49.42 23.76 10.12
N ARG A 1004 50.45 24.63 10.32
CA ARG A 1004 50.60 25.49 11.52
C ARG A 1004 49.46 26.53 11.61
N GLU A 1005 49.01 27.09 10.49
CA GLU A 1005 47.88 28.01 10.45
C GLU A 1005 46.63 27.35 11.04
N VAL A 1006 46.29 26.14 10.57
CA VAL A 1006 45.16 25.37 11.06
C VAL A 1006 45.32 25.01 12.53
N PHE A 1007 46.49 24.50 12.96
CA PHE A 1007 46.74 24.15 14.37
C PHE A 1007 46.60 25.37 15.32
N THR A 1008 46.94 26.56 14.83
CA THR A 1008 46.82 27.79 15.61
C THR A 1008 45.37 28.22 15.68
N ALA A 1009 44.63 28.18 14.57
CA ALA A 1009 43.20 28.53 14.51
C ALA A 1009 42.33 27.63 15.39
N TYR A 1010 42.73 26.34 15.48
CA TYR A 1010 41.97 25.33 16.29
C TYR A 1010 42.51 25.20 17.72
N GLU A 1011 43.51 25.98 18.12
CA GLU A 1011 44.21 25.86 19.39
C GLU A 1011 44.71 24.44 19.69
N ALA A 1012 44.97 23.64 18.64
CA ALA A 1012 45.38 22.25 18.78
C ALA A 1012 46.79 22.15 19.39
N ARG A 1013 47.04 21.06 20.14
CA ARG A 1013 48.35 20.81 20.83
C ARG A 1013 49.55 20.92 19.89
N GLU A 1014 49.38 20.51 18.63
CA GLU A 1014 50.43 20.51 17.62
C GLU A 1014 50.99 21.92 17.33
N ARG A 1015 50.26 22.99 17.64
CA ARG A 1015 50.78 24.38 17.50
C ARG A 1015 52.07 24.63 18.23
N ASN A 1016 52.35 23.85 19.30
CA ASN A 1016 53.53 23.97 20.16
C ASN A 1016 54.62 22.90 19.83
N GLU A 1017 54.45 22.09 18.79
CA GLU A 1017 55.41 21.05 18.39
C GLU A 1017 56.71 21.68 17.86
N PRO A 1018 57.91 21.28 18.37
CA PRO A 1018 59.17 21.75 17.80
C PRO A 1018 59.35 21.29 16.38
N GLY A 1019 59.66 22.21 15.46
CA GLY A 1019 59.94 21.89 14.05
C GLY A 1019 58.73 21.92 13.12
N LEU A 1020 57.62 22.36 13.56
CA LEU A 1020 56.45 22.62 12.76
C LEU A 1020 56.58 23.97 12.06
#